data_5860039d06f3c37a069aadb8c3f3672f
#
_entry.id   5860039d06f3c37a069aadb8c3f3672f
#
_cell.length_a   1.000
_cell.length_b   1.000
_cell.length_c   1.000
_cell.angle_alpha   90.00
_cell.angle_beta   90.00
_cell.angle_gamma   90.00
#
_symmetry.space_group_name_H-M   'P 1'
#
loop_
_entity.id
_entity.type
_entity.pdbx_description
1 polymer ?
#
loop_
_entity_poly.entity_id
_entity_poly.type
_entity_poly.pdbx_seq_one_letter_code
_entity_poly.pdbx_strand_id
1 'polypeptide(L)'
;MVRKGGAENSVLLGDVINDLAAKYPMITVAQVLDKMKDAGFYWATRSGVTVAVSDVQVPPVKKEILASYDKRAKKVEKQYQRGALSHDERNAALVKIWSEATEEVGQAMEDNYPATNPIPMIVKSGAAGNMTQMRSLSGMKGLVTDPKGNFIPQPIKSSFREGLTVLEYFINSHGARKGLADTALRTADSGYLTRRLVDVAQDVIVREEDCGTTRGIMVPIAEKMPDGTLVRDQHIETSVFARTLADDAKDENGNVIVAGGTDIGDPEIEALLAAGITEVKVRSVLTCNSKNGVCAKCYGRSMATGKLVDVGEAVGIVAAQSIGEPGTQLTMRTFHQGGVGSDITGGLPRVQELFEARVPKGKAPIAEVSGTVTLEEDEKFWTITITPDDGSDDVVYEKLSKRQRLHVVKKADGSEGVIATGDHITIGEQLLEGAADPHDVLRVMGPRQVQVHLVNEVQNVYRSQGVSIHDKHIEVIVRQMLRRVTIIDSGSTEFLPGSLVERPEFEATNRAVVREGGRPAAGRPVLMGITKASLATDSWLSAASFQETTRVLTDAAINSRVDHLVGLKENVIIGKLIPAGTGIARYRDIEVRPTEEARAAAYAVPTGFDDGFYGPDDAFIDETGAAVPLDDFDFGE
;
A
#
# COMPACT_ATOMS: atom_id res chain seq x y z
N MET A 1 -14.53 -7.83 28.11
CA MET A 1 -14.51 -6.39 27.74
C MET A 1 -13.88 -6.26 26.37
N VAL A 2 -14.62 -5.87 25.37
CA VAL A 2 -14.10 -5.68 24.01
C VAL A 2 -13.39 -4.32 23.96
N ARG A 3 -12.09 -4.28 23.67
CA ARG A 3 -11.31 -3.05 23.53
C ARG A 3 -10.66 -2.98 22.14
N LYS A 4 -10.50 -1.78 21.64
CA LYS A 4 -9.68 -1.49 20.47
C LYS A 4 -8.24 -1.22 20.94
N GLY A 5 -7.45 -2.29 21.08
CA GLY A 5 -6.01 -2.25 21.37
C GLY A 5 -5.63 -2.35 22.84
N GLY A 6 -4.76 -3.30 23.15
CA GLY A 6 -3.75 -3.25 24.22
C GLY A 6 -4.17 -3.65 25.62
N ALA A 7 -4.47 -4.91 25.83
CA ALA A 7 -4.15 -5.66 27.04
C ALA A 7 -4.21 -7.16 26.69
N GLU A 8 -3.32 -7.95 27.23
CA GLU A 8 -3.07 -9.36 26.90
C GLU A 8 -4.30 -10.32 26.99
N ASN A 9 -5.48 -9.87 27.37
CA ASN A 9 -6.70 -10.67 27.46
C ASN A 9 -7.97 -9.96 26.96
N SER A 10 -7.84 -8.98 26.03
CA SER A 10 -9.02 -8.31 25.47
C SER A 10 -9.27 -8.78 24.04
N VAL A 11 -10.42 -9.41 23.81
CA VAL A 11 -10.91 -9.70 22.46
C VAL A 11 -11.16 -8.37 21.75
N LEU A 12 -10.48 -8.16 20.63
CA LEU A 12 -10.69 -6.98 19.79
C LEU A 12 -12.06 -7.10 19.09
N LEU A 13 -12.75 -5.99 18.91
CA LEU A 13 -14.02 -5.97 18.16
C LEU A 13 -13.83 -6.51 16.73
N GLY A 14 -12.64 -6.27 16.12
CA GLY A 14 -12.25 -6.81 14.84
C GLY A 14 -12.24 -8.34 14.81
N ASP A 15 -11.68 -8.99 15.84
CA ASP A 15 -11.61 -10.45 15.93
C ASP A 15 -13.01 -11.07 16.01
N VAL A 16 -13.92 -10.45 16.80
CA VAL A 16 -15.33 -10.89 16.85
C VAL A 16 -16.01 -10.80 15.50
N ILE A 17 -15.77 -9.71 14.76
CA ILE A 17 -16.36 -9.52 13.42
C ILE A 17 -15.77 -10.52 12.44
N ASN A 18 -14.46 -10.77 12.47
CA ASN A 18 -13.80 -11.76 11.63
C ASN A 18 -14.35 -13.18 11.90
N ASP A 19 -14.48 -13.56 13.17
CA ASP A 19 -15.06 -14.83 13.57
C ASP A 19 -16.52 -14.99 13.08
N LEU A 20 -17.30 -13.91 13.15
CA LEU A 20 -18.67 -13.92 12.63
C LEU A 20 -18.69 -14.07 11.11
N ALA A 21 -17.83 -13.34 10.42
CA ALA A 21 -17.75 -13.41 8.95
C ALA A 21 -17.27 -14.78 8.44
N ALA A 22 -16.42 -15.46 9.20
CA ALA A 22 -15.93 -16.80 8.85
C ALA A 22 -17.00 -17.89 9.07
N LYS A 23 -17.88 -17.73 10.09
CA LYS A 23 -18.81 -18.81 10.52
C LYS A 23 -20.23 -18.66 9.97
N TYR A 24 -20.65 -17.46 9.61
CA TYR A 24 -22.05 -17.16 9.26
C TYR A 24 -22.18 -16.53 7.87
N PRO A 25 -23.35 -16.70 7.21
CA PRO A 25 -23.65 -15.99 5.96
C PRO A 25 -23.64 -14.48 6.13
N MET A 26 -23.22 -13.75 5.10
CA MET A 26 -23.08 -12.27 5.13
C MET A 26 -24.36 -11.54 5.55
N ILE A 27 -25.55 -12.06 5.21
CA ILE A 27 -26.84 -11.49 5.63
C ILE A 27 -26.97 -11.53 7.16
N THR A 28 -26.61 -12.64 7.78
CA THR A 28 -26.65 -12.79 9.25
C THR A 28 -25.62 -11.87 9.92
N VAL A 29 -24.40 -11.78 9.34
CA VAL A 29 -23.35 -10.89 9.83
C VAL A 29 -23.81 -9.43 9.77
N ALA A 30 -24.41 -9.01 8.66
CA ALA A 30 -24.96 -7.65 8.52
C ALA A 30 -26.01 -7.34 9.60
N GLN A 31 -26.95 -8.26 9.85
CA GLN A 31 -27.96 -8.11 10.91
C GLN A 31 -27.35 -8.01 12.32
N VAL A 32 -26.29 -8.79 12.59
CA VAL A 32 -25.59 -8.72 13.88
C VAL A 32 -24.87 -7.38 14.04
N LEU A 33 -24.19 -6.92 12.98
CA LEU A 33 -23.50 -5.62 12.98
C LEU A 33 -24.49 -4.45 13.19
N ASP A 34 -25.66 -4.49 12.56
CA ASP A 34 -26.70 -3.49 12.79
C ASP A 34 -27.20 -3.50 14.24
N LYS A 35 -27.45 -4.66 14.82
CA LYS A 35 -27.81 -4.78 16.25
C LYS A 35 -26.70 -4.28 17.18
N MET A 36 -25.43 -4.54 16.85
CA MET A 36 -24.29 -4.03 17.63
C MET A 36 -24.20 -2.50 17.54
N LYS A 37 -24.40 -1.96 16.35
CA LYS A 37 -24.45 -0.50 16.11
C LYS A 37 -25.58 0.14 16.93
N ASP A 38 -26.79 -0.40 16.84
CA ASP A 38 -27.97 0.12 17.54
C ASP A 38 -27.80 0.05 19.07
N ALA A 39 -27.24 -1.06 19.59
CA ALA A 39 -26.92 -1.19 21.01
C ALA A 39 -25.85 -0.14 21.42
N GLY A 40 -24.83 0.08 20.58
CA GLY A 40 -23.80 1.09 20.81
C GLY A 40 -24.40 2.50 20.91
N PHE A 41 -25.24 2.89 19.96
CA PHE A 41 -25.92 4.19 19.98
C PHE A 41 -26.90 4.33 21.16
N TYR A 42 -27.65 3.29 21.45
CA TYR A 42 -28.56 3.30 22.59
C TYR A 42 -27.83 3.57 23.91
N TRP A 43 -26.75 2.80 24.18
CA TRP A 43 -26.01 2.96 25.42
C TRP A 43 -25.18 4.24 25.45
N ALA A 44 -24.62 4.69 24.31
CA ALA A 44 -23.95 5.98 24.22
C ALA A 44 -24.89 7.15 24.58
N THR A 45 -26.13 7.12 24.07
CA THR A 45 -27.15 8.11 24.39
C THR A 45 -27.54 8.05 25.87
N ARG A 46 -27.75 6.84 26.41
CA ARG A 46 -28.14 6.64 27.81
C ARG A 46 -27.05 6.98 28.81
N SER A 47 -25.79 6.85 28.43
CA SER A 47 -24.66 7.19 29.31
C SER A 47 -24.54 8.67 29.61
N GLY A 48 -25.09 9.55 28.75
CA GLY A 48 -24.98 11.00 28.88
C GLY A 48 -23.54 11.54 28.80
N VAL A 49 -22.58 10.74 28.28
CA VAL A 49 -21.18 11.19 28.12
C VAL A 49 -21.13 12.35 27.14
N THR A 50 -20.63 13.49 27.61
CA THR A 50 -20.47 14.70 26.81
C THR A 50 -19.14 15.34 27.15
N VAL A 51 -18.67 16.28 26.31
CA VAL A 51 -17.41 17.00 26.50
C VAL A 51 -17.71 18.48 26.76
N ALA A 52 -17.25 18.98 27.87
CA ALA A 52 -17.32 20.41 28.21
C ALA A 52 -15.91 21.02 28.24
N VAL A 53 -15.83 22.34 28.14
CA VAL A 53 -14.56 23.05 28.23
C VAL A 53 -13.89 22.85 29.60
N SER A 54 -14.68 22.64 30.67
CA SER A 54 -14.20 22.31 32.03
C SER A 54 -13.49 20.97 32.13
N ASP A 55 -13.78 20.02 31.22
CA ASP A 55 -13.18 18.69 31.25
C ASP A 55 -11.75 18.70 30.74
N VAL A 56 -11.35 19.75 30.01
CA VAL A 56 -9.96 19.99 29.61
C VAL A 56 -9.17 20.53 30.79
N GLN A 57 -8.46 19.66 31.49
CA GLN A 57 -7.70 20.01 32.69
C GLN A 57 -6.21 20.16 32.38
N VAL A 58 -5.64 21.31 32.76
CA VAL A 58 -4.21 21.57 32.64
C VAL A 58 -3.51 21.05 33.90
N PRO A 59 -2.43 20.24 33.78
CA PRO A 59 -1.75 19.72 34.95
C PRO A 59 -1.10 20.87 35.77
N PRO A 60 -1.30 20.92 37.07
CA PRO A 60 -0.74 21.99 37.92
C PRO A 60 0.80 22.00 37.93
N VAL A 61 1.41 20.84 37.81
CA VAL A 61 2.87 20.63 37.80
C VAL A 61 3.54 21.17 36.53
N LYS A 62 2.78 21.47 35.47
CA LYS A 62 3.29 21.97 34.20
C LYS A 62 4.22 23.17 34.34
N LYS A 63 3.88 24.12 35.21
CA LYS A 63 4.68 25.34 35.43
C LYS A 63 6.06 25.04 35.99
N GLU A 64 6.16 24.07 36.90
CA GLU A 64 7.43 23.64 37.52
C GLU A 64 8.31 22.93 36.50
N ILE A 65 7.73 22.00 35.74
CA ILE A 65 8.41 21.29 34.64
C ILE A 65 8.99 22.30 33.67
N LEU A 66 8.17 23.20 33.13
CA LEU A 66 8.62 24.20 32.16
C LEU A 66 9.72 25.12 32.73
N ALA A 67 9.65 25.51 34.01
CA ALA A 67 10.68 26.30 34.65
C ALA A 67 12.05 25.61 34.73
N SER A 68 12.06 24.27 34.91
CA SER A 68 13.28 23.47 34.90
C SER A 68 13.93 23.44 33.51
N TYR A 69 13.13 23.20 32.47
CA TYR A 69 13.59 23.17 31.08
C TYR A 69 14.00 24.56 30.56
N ASP A 70 13.34 25.63 31.00
CA ASP A 70 13.75 27.00 30.72
C ASP A 70 15.16 27.33 31.25
N LYS A 71 15.50 26.80 32.43
CA LYS A 71 16.88 26.96 32.98
C LYS A 71 17.90 26.21 32.11
N ARG A 72 17.56 25.03 31.62
CA ARG A 72 18.42 24.23 30.69
C ARG A 72 18.59 24.97 29.36
N ALA A 73 17.50 25.45 28.76
CA ALA A 73 17.52 26.19 27.49
C ALA A 73 18.36 27.50 27.61
N LYS A 74 18.23 28.24 28.71
CA LYS A 74 19.05 29.45 28.97
C LYS A 74 20.54 29.12 29.11
N LYS A 75 20.93 27.92 29.58
CA LYS A 75 22.35 27.52 29.62
C LYS A 75 22.91 27.34 28.22
N VAL A 76 22.15 26.65 27.33
CA VAL A 76 22.54 26.46 25.93
C VAL A 76 22.67 27.80 25.20
N GLU A 77 21.74 28.72 25.42
CA GLU A 77 21.79 30.06 24.84
C GLU A 77 23.02 30.85 25.28
N LYS A 78 23.38 30.79 26.60
CA LYS A 78 24.61 31.39 27.11
C LYS A 78 25.89 30.76 26.54
N GLN A 79 25.90 29.47 26.28
CA GLN A 79 27.02 28.77 25.61
C GLN A 79 27.18 29.24 24.17
N TYR A 80 26.08 29.39 23.45
CA TYR A 80 26.06 29.97 22.11
C TYR A 80 26.58 31.41 22.08
N GLN A 81 26.09 32.29 22.99
CA GLN A 81 26.56 33.67 23.10
C GLN A 81 28.05 33.78 23.42
N ARG A 82 28.63 32.77 24.09
CA ARG A 82 30.08 32.69 24.39
C ARG A 82 30.89 32.10 23.20
N GLY A 83 30.24 31.72 22.08
CA GLY A 83 30.88 31.15 20.94
C GLY A 83 31.31 29.66 21.11
N ALA A 84 30.83 28.98 22.15
CA ALA A 84 31.15 27.58 22.42
C ALA A 84 30.34 26.59 21.59
N LEU A 85 29.24 27.02 20.94
CA LEU A 85 28.38 26.23 20.11
C LEU A 85 28.16 26.94 18.78
N SER A 86 28.07 26.15 17.70
CA SER A 86 27.60 26.64 16.40
C SER A 86 26.08 26.87 16.40
N HIS A 87 25.57 27.55 15.38
CA HIS A 87 24.14 27.80 15.23
C HIS A 87 23.34 26.48 15.13
N ASP A 88 23.85 25.50 14.40
CA ASP A 88 23.17 24.23 14.18
C ASP A 88 23.19 23.36 15.44
N GLU A 89 24.31 23.30 16.16
CA GLU A 89 24.42 22.62 17.45
C GLU A 89 23.49 23.23 18.50
N ARG A 90 23.40 24.56 18.56
CA ARG A 90 22.43 25.24 19.43
C ARG A 90 21.00 24.83 19.11
N ASN A 91 20.62 24.87 17.83
CA ASN A 91 19.26 24.50 17.41
C ASN A 91 18.97 23.04 17.74
N ALA A 92 19.88 22.12 17.45
CA ALA A 92 19.74 20.71 17.78
C ALA A 92 19.57 20.47 19.30
N ALA A 93 20.39 21.15 20.11
CA ALA A 93 20.30 21.04 21.57
C ALA A 93 18.97 21.60 22.11
N LEU A 94 18.48 22.73 21.58
CA LEU A 94 17.19 23.30 21.98
C LEU A 94 16.03 22.40 21.56
N VAL A 95 16.05 21.85 20.35
CA VAL A 95 15.03 20.90 19.87
C VAL A 95 14.96 19.69 20.80
N LYS A 96 16.10 19.10 21.17
CA LYS A 96 16.16 17.97 22.11
C LYS A 96 15.55 18.30 23.46
N ILE A 97 15.95 19.43 24.06
CA ILE A 97 15.44 19.89 25.37
C ILE A 97 13.92 20.07 25.34
N TRP A 98 13.39 20.69 24.29
CA TRP A 98 11.95 20.95 24.22
C TRP A 98 11.13 19.73 23.78
N SER A 99 11.71 18.75 23.10
CA SER A 99 11.08 17.45 22.87
C SER A 99 10.92 16.68 24.18
N GLU A 100 11.98 16.59 25.00
CA GLU A 100 11.92 15.99 26.32
C GLU A 100 10.87 16.69 27.22
N ALA A 101 10.85 18.02 27.23
CA ALA A 101 9.84 18.78 27.98
C ALA A 101 8.41 18.48 27.54
N THR A 102 8.20 18.34 26.23
CA THR A 102 6.89 18.05 25.67
C THR A 102 6.39 16.66 26.08
N GLU A 103 7.28 15.70 26.17
CA GLU A 103 6.96 14.34 26.58
C GLU A 103 6.66 14.27 28.08
N GLU A 104 7.48 14.91 28.93
CA GLU A 104 7.28 14.96 30.40
C GLU A 104 5.95 15.67 30.76
N VAL A 105 5.63 16.80 30.08
CA VAL A 105 4.33 17.48 30.24
C VAL A 105 3.19 16.57 29.75
N GLY A 106 3.41 15.79 28.70
CA GLY A 106 2.43 14.82 28.20
C GLY A 106 2.12 13.75 29.22
N GLN A 107 3.14 13.19 29.88
CA GLN A 107 2.98 12.19 30.93
C GLN A 107 2.27 12.79 32.17
N ALA A 108 2.72 13.94 32.64
CA ALA A 108 2.09 14.64 33.75
C ALA A 108 0.61 15.00 33.47
N MET A 109 0.27 15.27 32.24
CA MET A 109 -1.11 15.48 31.82
C MET A 109 -1.93 14.19 31.89
N GLU A 110 -1.39 13.07 31.44
CA GLU A 110 -2.08 11.77 31.48
C GLU A 110 -2.37 11.36 32.92
N ASP A 111 -1.39 11.53 33.81
CA ASP A 111 -1.50 11.16 35.23
C ASP A 111 -2.48 12.07 35.99
N ASN A 112 -2.64 13.33 35.55
CA ASN A 112 -3.54 14.30 36.18
C ASN A 112 -5.03 14.07 35.87
N TYR A 113 -5.36 13.33 34.81
CA TYR A 113 -6.74 13.15 34.42
C TYR A 113 -7.45 12.10 35.29
N PRO A 114 -8.61 12.43 35.90
CA PRO A 114 -9.43 11.43 36.61
C PRO A 114 -9.95 10.37 35.64
N ALA A 115 -10.05 9.13 36.11
CA ALA A 115 -10.54 8.01 35.30
C ALA A 115 -11.99 8.21 34.76
N THR A 116 -12.77 9.07 35.40
CA THR A 116 -14.14 9.41 35.04
C THR A 116 -14.26 10.56 34.04
N ASN A 117 -13.13 11.20 33.67
CA ASN A 117 -13.17 12.30 32.71
C ASN A 117 -13.48 11.78 31.30
N PRO A 118 -14.43 12.40 30.56
CA PRO A 118 -14.87 11.92 29.24
C PRO A 118 -13.76 11.97 28.18
N ILE A 119 -12.82 12.93 28.24
CA ILE A 119 -11.77 13.09 27.21
C ILE A 119 -10.82 11.88 27.17
N PRO A 120 -10.14 11.50 28.27
CA PRO A 120 -9.32 10.28 28.27
C PRO A 120 -10.16 9.01 28.03
N MET A 121 -11.40 8.95 28.44
CA MET A 121 -12.29 7.81 28.14
C MET A 121 -12.47 7.64 26.63
N ILE A 122 -12.77 8.71 25.90
CA ILE A 122 -12.92 8.70 24.43
C ILE A 122 -11.61 8.36 23.74
N VAL A 123 -10.48 8.95 24.16
CA VAL A 123 -9.17 8.70 23.55
C VAL A 123 -8.67 7.29 23.84
N LYS A 124 -8.70 6.84 25.12
CA LYS A 124 -8.22 5.50 25.53
C LYS A 124 -9.10 4.36 25.00
N SER A 125 -10.40 4.60 24.76
CA SER A 125 -11.27 3.63 24.09
C SER A 125 -10.98 3.49 22.59
N GLY A 126 -10.22 4.42 21.99
CA GLY A 126 -9.97 4.48 20.56
C GLY A 126 -11.18 4.94 19.74
N ALA A 127 -12.20 5.51 20.40
CA ALA A 127 -13.39 6.01 19.70
C ALA A 127 -13.08 7.24 18.86
N ALA A 128 -12.35 8.23 19.42
CA ALA A 128 -11.93 9.43 18.70
C ALA A 128 -10.69 10.06 19.33
N GLY A 129 -9.88 10.71 18.50
CA GLY A 129 -8.69 11.43 18.92
C GLY A 129 -7.50 10.54 19.27
N ASN A 130 -6.40 11.19 19.63
CA ASN A 130 -5.17 10.55 20.09
C ASN A 130 -4.50 11.36 21.22
N MET A 131 -3.50 10.78 21.87
CA MET A 131 -2.77 11.42 22.97
C MET A 131 -2.09 12.73 22.56
N THR A 132 -1.63 12.86 21.32
CA THR A 132 -1.01 14.09 20.82
C THR A 132 -2.02 15.25 20.71
N GLN A 133 -3.25 14.95 20.29
CA GLN A 133 -4.33 15.95 20.26
C GLN A 133 -4.72 16.35 21.68
N MET A 134 -4.87 15.40 22.60
CA MET A 134 -5.17 15.66 24.00
C MET A 134 -4.06 16.52 24.66
N ARG A 135 -2.78 16.21 24.37
CA ARG A 135 -1.64 17.01 24.82
C ARG A 135 -1.68 18.45 24.30
N SER A 136 -2.08 18.66 23.05
CA SER A 136 -2.22 20.01 22.49
C SER A 136 -3.35 20.79 23.12
N LEU A 137 -4.42 20.13 23.59
CA LEU A 137 -5.56 20.75 24.27
C LEU A 137 -5.23 21.13 25.70
N SER A 138 -4.61 20.25 26.49
CA SER A 138 -4.45 20.37 27.96
C SER A 138 -3.00 20.49 28.42
N GLY A 139 -2.05 19.92 27.69
CA GLY A 139 -0.62 19.97 28.03
C GLY A 139 0.09 21.16 27.40
N MET A 140 0.88 20.92 26.37
CA MET A 140 1.50 21.96 25.56
C MET A 140 1.53 21.54 24.08
N LYS A 141 1.51 22.55 23.19
CA LYS A 141 1.63 22.28 21.75
C LYS A 141 3.01 21.76 21.38
N GLY A 142 4.06 22.27 22.02
CA GLY A 142 5.45 21.87 21.79
C GLY A 142 6.10 22.56 20.60
N LEU A 143 7.07 21.88 20.00
CA LEU A 143 7.78 22.39 18.83
C LEU A 143 6.89 22.35 17.58
N VAL A 144 7.04 23.37 16.75
CA VAL A 144 6.37 23.51 15.46
C VAL A 144 7.40 23.74 14.36
N THR A 145 7.02 23.45 13.11
CA THR A 145 7.90 23.59 11.95
C THR A 145 7.65 24.92 11.22
N ASP A 146 8.70 25.45 10.63
CA ASP A 146 8.63 26.56 9.69
C ASP A 146 8.04 26.11 8.33
N PRO A 147 7.76 27.04 7.38
CA PRO A 147 7.30 26.67 6.04
C PRO A 147 8.27 25.78 5.26
N LYS A 148 9.56 25.79 5.60
CA LYS A 148 10.60 24.95 4.97
C LYS A 148 10.65 23.53 5.55
N GLY A 149 10.00 23.30 6.70
CA GLY A 149 9.99 22.01 7.38
C GLY A 149 10.97 21.87 8.54
N ASN A 150 11.80 22.88 8.83
CA ASN A 150 12.71 22.86 9.97
C ASN A 150 11.97 23.17 11.27
N PHE A 151 12.40 22.58 12.38
CA PHE A 151 11.87 22.92 13.69
C PHE A 151 12.26 24.34 14.09
N ILE A 152 11.29 25.12 14.54
CA ILE A 152 11.52 26.41 15.16
C ILE A 152 12.01 26.12 16.60
N PRO A 153 13.24 26.58 16.99
CA PRO A 153 13.81 26.25 18.29
C PRO A 153 13.07 26.86 19.48
N GLN A 154 12.05 27.65 19.21
CA GLN A 154 11.16 28.24 20.23
C GLN A 154 9.86 27.43 20.30
N PRO A 155 9.57 26.71 21.41
CA PRO A 155 8.35 25.93 21.55
C PRO A 155 7.14 26.79 21.87
N ILE A 156 5.96 26.26 21.51
CA ILE A 156 4.69 26.78 22.03
C ILE A 156 4.43 26.09 23.38
N LYS A 157 4.61 26.86 24.47
CA LYS A 157 4.46 26.34 25.83
C LYS A 157 3.01 26.26 26.28
N SER A 158 2.16 27.13 25.72
CA SER A 158 0.75 27.18 26.03
C SER A 158 -0.01 26.02 25.44
N SER A 159 -1.08 25.61 26.10
CA SER A 159 -2.12 24.72 25.57
C SER A 159 -3.26 25.53 24.96
N PHE A 160 -4.10 24.90 24.15
CA PHE A 160 -5.29 25.57 23.61
C PHE A 160 -6.27 25.98 24.73
N ARG A 161 -6.29 25.23 25.84
CA ARG A 161 -7.12 25.57 27.02
C ARG A 161 -6.69 26.87 27.68
N GLU A 162 -5.38 27.09 27.79
CA GLU A 162 -4.80 28.31 28.39
C GLU A 162 -4.90 29.52 27.45
N GLY A 163 -5.02 29.28 26.14
CA GLY A 163 -4.92 30.28 25.09
C GLY A 163 -3.47 30.52 24.67
N LEU A 164 -3.27 30.80 23.40
CA LEU A 164 -1.95 31.11 22.84
C LEU A 164 -1.66 32.62 22.91
N THR A 165 -0.41 32.99 23.17
CA THR A 165 0.03 34.35 22.97
C THR A 165 0.02 34.72 21.48
N VAL A 166 0.02 36.00 21.13
CA VAL A 166 0.01 36.45 19.73
C VAL A 166 1.17 35.85 18.92
N LEU A 167 2.36 35.81 19.53
CA LEU A 167 3.55 35.23 18.89
C LEU A 167 3.39 33.70 18.68
N GLU A 168 2.93 32.99 19.69
CA GLU A 168 2.70 31.55 19.61
C GLU A 168 1.62 31.19 18.55
N TYR A 169 0.56 31.99 18.49
CA TYR A 169 -0.48 31.82 17.46
C TYR A 169 0.08 32.04 16.05
N PHE A 170 0.89 33.11 15.87
CA PHE A 170 1.52 33.39 14.58
C PHE A 170 2.45 32.25 14.14
N ILE A 171 3.30 31.74 15.04
CA ILE A 171 4.19 30.60 14.77
C ILE A 171 3.37 29.35 14.44
N ASN A 172 2.29 29.07 15.17
CA ASN A 172 1.41 27.93 14.92
C ASN A 172 0.70 28.01 13.54
N SER A 173 0.41 29.22 13.08
CA SER A 173 -0.28 29.43 11.79
C SER A 173 0.55 28.98 10.59
N HIS A 174 1.88 28.98 10.66
CA HIS A 174 2.76 28.52 9.58
C HIS A 174 2.51 27.04 9.25
N GLY A 175 2.51 26.19 10.29
CA GLY A 175 2.24 24.76 10.10
C GLY A 175 0.82 24.48 9.60
N ALA A 176 -0.19 25.18 10.15
CA ALA A 176 -1.58 25.04 9.72
C ALA A 176 -1.77 25.44 8.25
N ARG A 177 -1.23 26.59 7.82
CA ARG A 177 -1.29 27.06 6.43
C ARG A 177 -0.57 26.10 5.48
N LYS A 178 0.63 25.64 5.85
CA LYS A 178 1.37 24.65 5.08
C LYS A 178 0.53 23.36 4.91
N GLY A 179 -0.10 22.89 6.01
CA GLY A 179 -0.98 21.74 5.99
C GLY A 179 -2.13 21.85 5.00
N LEU A 180 -2.82 22.97 5.02
CA LEU A 180 -3.93 23.24 4.10
C LEU A 180 -3.46 23.32 2.64
N ALA A 181 -2.37 24.05 2.38
CA ALA A 181 -1.82 24.19 1.03
C ALA A 181 -1.32 22.86 0.47
N ASP A 182 -0.55 22.10 1.25
CA ASP A 182 -0.02 20.81 0.82
C ASP A 182 -1.15 19.79 0.58
N THR A 183 -2.18 19.76 1.42
CA THR A 183 -3.35 18.89 1.19
C THR A 183 -4.01 19.22 -0.15
N ALA A 184 -4.26 20.50 -0.42
CA ALA A 184 -4.89 20.93 -1.67
C ALA A 184 -4.06 20.57 -2.92
N LEU A 185 -2.74 20.81 -2.88
CA LEU A 185 -1.85 20.50 -4.01
C LEU A 185 -1.67 19.00 -4.22
N ARG A 186 -1.47 18.24 -3.15
CA ARG A 186 -1.20 16.80 -3.24
C ARG A 186 -2.43 15.96 -3.58
N THR A 187 -3.63 16.47 -3.33
CA THR A 187 -4.86 15.81 -3.80
C THR A 187 -4.85 15.63 -5.32
N ALA A 188 -4.39 16.65 -6.06
CA ALA A 188 -4.22 16.57 -7.50
C ALA A 188 -3.17 15.52 -7.91
N ASP A 189 -2.04 15.47 -7.21
CA ASP A 189 -0.97 14.50 -7.47
C ASP A 189 -1.44 13.06 -7.22
N SER A 190 -2.19 12.82 -6.14
CA SER A 190 -2.80 11.52 -5.84
C SER A 190 -3.81 11.10 -6.92
N GLY A 191 -4.68 12.02 -7.35
CA GLY A 191 -5.62 11.77 -8.43
C GLY A 191 -4.94 11.46 -9.76
N TYR A 192 -3.87 12.17 -10.09
CA TYR A 192 -3.08 11.92 -11.30
C TYR A 192 -2.33 10.59 -11.24
N LEU A 193 -1.78 10.21 -10.08
CA LEU A 193 -1.19 8.87 -9.89
C LEU A 193 -2.24 7.77 -10.10
N THR A 194 -3.41 7.90 -9.47
CA THR A 194 -4.50 6.93 -9.60
C THR A 194 -4.93 6.76 -11.05
N ARG A 195 -5.08 7.86 -11.80
CA ARG A 195 -5.40 7.81 -13.22
C ARG A 195 -4.34 7.01 -14.01
N ARG A 196 -3.05 7.26 -13.78
CA ARG A 196 -1.97 6.53 -14.47
C ARG A 196 -1.97 5.04 -14.13
N LEU A 197 -2.25 4.69 -12.86
CA LEU A 197 -2.38 3.29 -12.43
C LEU A 197 -3.56 2.60 -13.12
N VAL A 198 -4.70 3.27 -13.23
CA VAL A 198 -5.86 2.76 -13.99
C VAL A 198 -5.51 2.55 -15.46
N ASP A 199 -4.85 3.52 -16.09
CA ASP A 199 -4.49 3.43 -17.51
C ASP A 199 -3.53 2.27 -17.83
N VAL A 200 -2.61 1.93 -16.91
CA VAL A 200 -1.68 0.80 -17.11
C VAL A 200 -2.30 -0.56 -16.83
N ALA A 201 -3.31 -0.61 -15.94
CA ALA A 201 -3.85 -1.88 -15.45
C ALA A 201 -5.26 -2.21 -15.99
N GLN A 202 -5.88 -1.36 -16.78
CA GLN A 202 -7.26 -1.51 -17.25
C GLN A 202 -7.53 -2.79 -18.06
N ASP A 203 -6.52 -3.34 -18.72
CA ASP A 203 -6.60 -4.56 -19.52
C ASP A 203 -6.46 -5.85 -18.68
N VAL A 204 -6.11 -5.72 -17.40
CA VAL A 204 -5.95 -6.86 -16.49
C VAL A 204 -7.31 -7.28 -15.93
N ILE A 205 -7.89 -8.29 -16.58
CA ILE A 205 -9.17 -8.88 -16.24
C ILE A 205 -8.95 -10.36 -15.96
N VAL A 206 -9.77 -10.95 -15.09
CA VAL A 206 -9.76 -12.40 -14.87
C VAL A 206 -10.39 -13.09 -16.09
N ARG A 207 -9.59 -13.84 -16.85
CA ARG A 207 -10.01 -14.45 -18.12
C ARG A 207 -10.34 -15.92 -18.02
N GLU A 208 -9.74 -16.64 -17.09
CA GLU A 208 -9.84 -18.09 -16.94
C GLU A 208 -9.80 -18.48 -15.47
N GLU A 209 -10.28 -19.67 -15.15
CA GLU A 209 -10.30 -20.16 -13.77
C GLU A 209 -8.89 -20.57 -13.32
N ASP A 210 -8.15 -21.32 -14.14
CA ASP A 210 -6.81 -21.81 -13.82
C ASP A 210 -5.89 -21.83 -15.04
N CYS A 211 -4.75 -21.21 -14.96
CA CYS A 211 -3.71 -21.22 -16.01
C CYS A 211 -2.77 -22.45 -15.94
N GLY A 212 -2.98 -23.37 -14.99
CA GLY A 212 -2.19 -24.60 -14.84
C GLY A 212 -0.71 -24.40 -14.45
N THR A 213 -0.33 -23.23 -13.93
CA THR A 213 1.07 -22.98 -13.50
C THR A 213 1.39 -23.70 -12.20
N THR A 214 2.59 -24.30 -12.13
CA THR A 214 3.19 -24.83 -10.89
C THR A 214 4.14 -23.83 -10.23
N ARG A 215 4.36 -22.67 -10.88
CA ARG A 215 5.22 -21.61 -10.36
C ARG A 215 4.51 -20.84 -9.27
N GLY A 216 5.25 -20.45 -8.24
CA GLY A 216 4.77 -19.63 -7.14
C GLY A 216 5.88 -18.76 -6.60
N ILE A 217 5.54 -17.97 -5.59
CA ILE A 217 6.50 -17.20 -4.77
C ILE A 217 6.51 -17.77 -3.36
N MET A 218 7.69 -17.81 -2.74
CA MET A 218 7.83 -18.14 -1.32
C MET A 218 7.50 -16.90 -0.51
N VAL A 219 6.64 -17.05 0.48
CA VAL A 219 6.24 -15.96 1.38
C VAL A 219 6.35 -16.46 2.82
N PRO A 220 7.02 -15.70 3.71
CA PRO A 220 7.12 -16.05 5.12
C PRO A 220 5.76 -15.91 5.82
N ILE A 221 5.45 -16.82 6.75
CA ILE A 221 4.28 -16.78 7.63
C ILE A 221 4.67 -16.65 9.09
N ALA A 222 5.88 -17.05 9.46
CA ALA A 222 6.41 -16.94 10.83
C ALA A 222 7.92 -16.78 10.82
N GLU A 223 8.43 -16.10 11.83
CA GLU A 223 9.85 -16.05 12.14
C GLU A 223 10.17 -16.97 13.32
N LYS A 224 11.25 -17.74 13.19
CA LYS A 224 11.74 -18.57 14.26
C LYS A 224 12.70 -17.77 15.13
N MET A 225 12.30 -17.48 16.36
CA MET A 225 13.15 -16.80 17.33
C MET A 225 14.31 -17.68 17.80
N PRO A 226 15.40 -17.10 18.33
CA PRO A 226 16.54 -17.86 18.86
C PRO A 226 16.18 -18.85 19.95
N ASP A 227 15.11 -18.63 20.68
CA ASP A 227 14.53 -19.50 21.73
C ASP A 227 13.64 -20.62 21.16
N GLY A 228 13.52 -20.71 19.82
CA GLY A 228 12.74 -21.75 19.14
C GLY A 228 11.24 -21.47 19.07
N THR A 229 10.76 -20.38 19.63
CA THR A 229 9.36 -19.95 19.49
C THR A 229 9.10 -19.41 18.10
N LEU A 230 7.93 -19.76 17.53
CA LEU A 230 7.46 -19.22 16.27
C LEU A 230 6.63 -17.95 16.53
N VAL A 231 7.04 -16.85 15.97
CA VAL A 231 6.29 -15.60 16.02
C VAL A 231 5.63 -15.39 14.66
N ARG A 232 4.30 -15.23 14.66
CA ARG A 232 3.50 -14.93 13.45
C ARG A 232 4.02 -13.64 12.81
N ASP A 233 4.23 -13.66 11.49
CA ASP A 233 4.59 -12.45 10.74
C ASP A 233 3.47 -11.40 10.86
N GLN A 234 3.87 -10.16 11.14
CA GLN A 234 2.94 -9.03 11.30
C GLN A 234 2.18 -8.69 9.99
N HIS A 235 2.69 -9.12 8.84
CA HIS A 235 2.19 -8.77 7.52
C HIS A 235 1.45 -9.90 6.80
N ILE A 236 1.21 -11.01 7.48
CA ILE A 236 0.58 -12.21 6.90
C ILE A 236 -0.78 -11.90 6.24
N GLU A 237 -1.54 -10.96 6.80
CA GLU A 237 -2.84 -10.54 6.27
C GLU A 237 -2.76 -9.84 4.93
N THR A 238 -1.63 -9.19 4.62
CA THR A 238 -1.43 -8.49 3.34
C THR A 238 -0.63 -9.32 2.34
N SER A 239 0.12 -10.32 2.80
CA SER A 239 1.04 -11.10 1.97
C SER A 239 0.52 -12.50 1.61
N VAL A 240 -0.07 -13.24 2.55
CA VAL A 240 -0.44 -14.66 2.39
C VAL A 240 -1.96 -14.88 2.37
N PHE A 241 -2.69 -14.20 3.26
CA PHE A 241 -4.15 -14.31 3.34
C PHE A 241 -4.81 -14.09 1.97
N ALA A 242 -5.88 -14.82 1.68
CA ALA A 242 -6.62 -14.73 0.41
C ALA A 242 -5.81 -15.06 -0.86
N ARG A 243 -4.71 -15.82 -0.75
CA ARG A 243 -3.99 -16.41 -1.88
C ARG A 243 -4.26 -17.92 -1.95
N THR A 244 -3.92 -18.50 -3.09
CA THR A 244 -4.02 -19.94 -3.32
C THR A 244 -2.64 -20.57 -3.17
N LEU A 245 -2.53 -21.70 -2.46
CA LEU A 245 -1.28 -22.48 -2.39
C LEU A 245 -0.87 -22.97 -3.77
N ALA A 246 0.43 -22.89 -4.08
CA ALA A 246 0.97 -23.42 -5.33
C ALA A 246 1.24 -24.93 -5.26
N ASP A 247 1.81 -25.37 -4.14
CA ASP A 247 2.17 -26.77 -3.87
C ASP A 247 1.59 -27.20 -2.51
N ASP A 248 1.57 -28.51 -2.23
CA ASP A 248 1.16 -29.02 -0.93
C ASP A 248 2.08 -28.52 0.17
N ALA A 249 1.51 -27.93 1.21
CA ALA A 249 2.24 -27.59 2.44
C ALA A 249 2.39 -28.82 3.31
N LYS A 250 3.64 -29.24 3.56
CA LYS A 250 3.99 -30.45 4.32
C LYS A 250 4.73 -30.12 5.58
N ASP A 251 4.47 -30.86 6.64
CA ASP A 251 5.25 -30.78 7.87
C ASP A 251 6.64 -31.45 7.72
N GLU A 252 7.45 -31.40 8.75
CA GLU A 252 8.77 -32.05 8.79
C GLU A 252 8.69 -33.59 8.58
N ASN A 253 7.53 -34.20 8.84
CA ASN A 253 7.29 -35.65 8.69
C ASN A 253 6.77 -36.02 7.28
N GLY A 254 6.53 -35.03 6.42
CA GLY A 254 6.03 -35.22 5.06
C GLY A 254 4.51 -35.32 4.94
N ASN A 255 3.75 -35.14 6.03
CA ASN A 255 2.30 -35.13 5.99
C ASN A 255 1.81 -33.83 5.37
N VAL A 256 0.80 -33.93 4.48
CA VAL A 256 0.17 -32.76 3.87
C VAL A 256 -0.78 -32.12 4.89
N ILE A 257 -0.49 -30.90 5.32
CA ILE A 257 -1.34 -30.11 6.23
C ILE A 257 -2.40 -29.36 5.44
N VAL A 258 -2.00 -28.69 4.35
CA VAL A 258 -2.91 -28.00 3.43
C VAL A 258 -2.53 -28.40 2.01
N ALA A 259 -3.52 -28.85 1.24
CA ALA A 259 -3.31 -29.28 -0.13
C ALA A 259 -3.04 -28.11 -1.08
N GLY A 260 -2.23 -28.32 -2.10
CA GLY A 260 -2.01 -27.38 -3.19
C GLY A 260 -3.32 -27.03 -3.91
N GLY A 261 -3.48 -25.77 -4.28
CA GLY A 261 -4.71 -25.26 -4.91
C GLY A 261 -5.80 -24.84 -3.91
N THR A 262 -5.58 -25.02 -2.61
CA THR A 262 -6.49 -24.52 -1.56
C THR A 262 -6.31 -23.01 -1.38
N ASP A 263 -7.41 -22.32 -1.15
CA ASP A 263 -7.43 -20.90 -0.77
C ASP A 263 -7.05 -20.74 0.70
N ILE A 264 -6.14 -19.82 1.00
CA ILE A 264 -5.61 -19.63 2.35
C ILE A 264 -6.47 -18.61 3.09
N GLY A 265 -7.12 -19.06 4.17
CA GLY A 265 -7.80 -18.23 5.15
C GLY A 265 -7.14 -18.34 6.52
N ASP A 266 -7.77 -17.77 7.56
CA ASP A 266 -7.25 -17.84 8.94
C ASP A 266 -7.13 -19.29 9.46
N PRO A 267 -8.10 -20.21 9.22
CA PRO A 267 -7.97 -21.60 9.67
C PRO A 267 -6.76 -22.32 9.07
N GLU A 268 -6.47 -22.10 7.78
CA GLU A 268 -5.33 -22.69 7.10
C GLU A 268 -4.01 -22.12 7.63
N ILE A 269 -3.97 -20.80 7.91
CA ILE A 269 -2.80 -20.13 8.52
C ILE A 269 -2.52 -20.70 9.90
N GLU A 270 -3.54 -20.85 10.75
CA GLU A 270 -3.39 -21.44 12.09
C GLU A 270 -2.90 -22.90 12.01
N ALA A 271 -3.43 -23.70 11.08
CA ALA A 271 -2.98 -25.07 10.88
C ALA A 271 -1.51 -25.15 10.42
N LEU A 272 -1.08 -24.25 9.54
CA LEU A 272 0.31 -24.16 9.07
C LEU A 272 1.28 -23.75 10.20
N LEU A 273 0.88 -22.77 11.02
CA LEU A 273 1.66 -22.31 12.18
C LEU A 273 1.77 -23.42 13.24
N ALA A 274 0.68 -24.14 13.51
CA ALA A 274 0.68 -25.26 14.44
C ALA A 274 1.58 -26.43 13.97
N ALA A 275 1.73 -26.59 12.65
CA ALA A 275 2.64 -27.57 12.04
C ALA A 275 4.11 -27.11 12.00
N GLY A 276 4.43 -25.90 12.46
CA GLY A 276 5.80 -25.38 12.49
C GLY A 276 6.34 -24.88 11.16
N ILE A 277 5.48 -24.65 10.17
CA ILE A 277 5.87 -24.17 8.85
C ILE A 277 6.14 -22.68 8.94
N THR A 278 7.30 -22.24 8.44
CA THR A 278 7.74 -20.83 8.47
C THR A 278 7.50 -20.10 7.16
N GLU A 279 7.50 -20.83 6.02
CA GLU A 279 7.31 -20.27 4.69
C GLU A 279 6.37 -21.13 3.87
N VAL A 280 5.58 -20.51 3.01
CA VAL A 280 4.68 -21.20 2.09
C VAL A 280 4.87 -20.73 0.65
N LYS A 281 4.72 -21.64 -0.30
CA LYS A 281 4.73 -21.32 -1.72
C LYS A 281 3.31 -21.00 -2.17
N VAL A 282 3.06 -19.74 -2.48
CA VAL A 282 1.74 -19.27 -2.92
C VAL A 282 1.73 -18.93 -4.41
N ARG A 283 0.58 -19.07 -5.05
CA ARG A 283 0.35 -18.57 -6.40
C ARG A 283 0.28 -17.05 -6.39
N SER A 284 0.83 -16.44 -7.44
CA SER A 284 0.86 -14.99 -7.59
C SER A 284 0.50 -14.58 -9.00
N VAL A 285 -0.02 -13.38 -9.11
CA VAL A 285 -0.26 -12.70 -10.38
C VAL A 285 1.03 -12.58 -11.20
N LEU A 286 2.18 -12.41 -10.54
CA LEU A 286 3.50 -12.28 -11.17
C LEU A 286 3.95 -13.55 -11.91
N THR A 287 3.52 -14.72 -11.44
CA THR A 287 3.88 -16.03 -12.01
C THR A 287 2.79 -16.64 -12.89
N CYS A 288 1.69 -15.93 -13.08
CA CYS A 288 0.55 -16.41 -13.89
C CYS A 288 0.92 -16.55 -15.38
N ASN A 289 0.51 -17.69 -16.00
CA ASN A 289 0.77 -18.01 -17.41
C ASN A 289 -0.28 -17.47 -18.38
N SER A 290 -1.35 -16.86 -17.88
CA SER A 290 -2.40 -16.27 -18.73
C SER A 290 -1.83 -15.22 -19.68
N LYS A 291 -2.18 -15.30 -20.97
CA LYS A 291 -1.65 -14.39 -22.00
C LYS A 291 -2.15 -12.96 -21.79
N ASN A 292 -3.48 -12.80 -21.69
CA ASN A 292 -4.12 -11.51 -21.49
C ASN A 292 -4.88 -11.56 -20.16
N GLY A 293 -4.50 -10.67 -19.22
CA GLY A 293 -5.09 -10.66 -17.89
C GLY A 293 -4.46 -11.68 -16.94
N VAL A 294 -5.26 -12.25 -16.06
CA VAL A 294 -4.87 -13.21 -15.01
C VAL A 294 -5.91 -14.33 -14.87
N CYS A 295 -5.54 -15.44 -14.24
CA CYS A 295 -6.50 -16.48 -13.88
C CYS A 295 -6.99 -16.31 -12.44
N ALA A 296 -8.16 -16.86 -12.12
CA ALA A 296 -8.79 -16.76 -10.81
C ALA A 296 -7.91 -17.31 -9.68
N LYS A 297 -7.32 -18.49 -9.88
CA LYS A 297 -6.46 -19.11 -8.87
C LYS A 297 -5.16 -18.33 -8.58
N CYS A 298 -4.56 -17.66 -9.59
CA CYS A 298 -3.36 -16.85 -9.35
C CYS A 298 -3.67 -15.52 -8.66
N TYR A 299 -4.87 -14.97 -8.86
CA TYR A 299 -5.33 -13.79 -8.13
C TYR A 299 -5.80 -14.15 -6.72
N GLY A 300 -6.48 -15.31 -6.56
CA GLY A 300 -7.02 -15.78 -5.29
C GLY A 300 -8.39 -15.18 -4.95
N ARG A 301 -8.67 -15.03 -3.67
CA ARG A 301 -9.95 -14.57 -3.14
C ARG A 301 -10.19 -13.10 -3.47
N SER A 302 -11.41 -12.73 -3.88
CA SER A 302 -11.85 -11.34 -3.97
C SER A 302 -12.08 -10.79 -2.55
N MET A 303 -11.45 -9.66 -2.23
CA MET A 303 -11.55 -9.06 -0.90
C MET A 303 -12.95 -8.49 -0.61
N ALA A 304 -13.75 -8.24 -1.66
CA ALA A 304 -15.11 -7.73 -1.51
C ALA A 304 -16.12 -8.83 -1.18
N THR A 305 -15.99 -10.01 -1.82
CA THR A 305 -16.96 -11.11 -1.69
C THR A 305 -16.53 -12.19 -0.71
N GLY A 306 -15.23 -12.23 -0.35
CA GLY A 306 -14.65 -13.28 0.48
C GLY A 306 -14.58 -14.66 -0.19
N LYS A 307 -14.85 -14.75 -1.51
CA LYS A 307 -14.79 -15.98 -2.32
C LYS A 307 -13.72 -15.87 -3.38
N LEU A 308 -13.38 -17.00 -4.02
CA LEU A 308 -12.51 -16.98 -5.19
C LEU A 308 -13.08 -16.01 -6.23
N VAL A 309 -12.21 -15.22 -6.84
CA VAL A 309 -12.59 -14.19 -7.81
C VAL A 309 -13.31 -14.81 -9.02
N ASP A 310 -14.38 -14.17 -9.45
CA ASP A 310 -15.13 -14.62 -10.63
C ASP A 310 -14.42 -14.26 -11.95
N VAL A 311 -14.61 -15.11 -12.96
CA VAL A 311 -14.13 -14.81 -14.31
C VAL A 311 -14.85 -13.58 -14.84
N GLY A 312 -14.06 -12.59 -15.29
CA GLY A 312 -14.56 -11.30 -15.79
C GLY A 312 -14.44 -10.15 -14.81
N GLU A 313 -13.96 -10.37 -13.61
CA GLU A 313 -13.69 -9.25 -12.69
C GLU A 313 -12.50 -8.41 -13.18
N ALA A 314 -12.65 -7.10 -13.21
CA ALA A 314 -11.64 -6.14 -13.66
C ALA A 314 -10.65 -5.83 -12.52
N VAL A 315 -9.83 -6.82 -12.17
CA VAL A 315 -8.91 -6.76 -11.02
C VAL A 315 -7.83 -5.69 -11.15
N GLY A 316 -7.51 -5.27 -12.38
CA GLY A 316 -6.57 -4.17 -12.62
C GLY A 316 -7.13 -2.82 -12.16
N ILE A 317 -8.41 -2.56 -12.40
CA ILE A 317 -9.10 -1.35 -11.90
C ILE A 317 -9.17 -1.38 -10.37
N VAL A 318 -9.54 -2.53 -9.79
CA VAL A 318 -9.59 -2.71 -8.33
C VAL A 318 -8.20 -2.46 -7.71
N ALA A 319 -7.14 -2.98 -8.30
CA ALA A 319 -5.77 -2.76 -7.84
C ALA A 319 -5.38 -1.28 -7.89
N ALA A 320 -5.61 -0.60 -9.01
CA ALA A 320 -5.30 0.82 -9.18
C ALA A 320 -6.06 1.70 -8.18
N GLN A 321 -7.34 1.42 -7.94
CA GLN A 321 -8.17 2.13 -6.97
C GLN A 321 -7.73 1.85 -5.53
N SER A 322 -7.40 0.60 -5.18
CA SER A 322 -6.93 0.22 -3.84
C SER A 322 -5.58 0.86 -3.48
N ILE A 323 -4.72 1.12 -4.47
CA ILE A 323 -3.46 1.83 -4.28
C ILE A 323 -3.70 3.35 -4.23
N GLY A 324 -4.62 3.87 -5.04
CA GLY A 324 -4.86 5.31 -5.20
C GLY A 324 -5.72 5.93 -4.09
N GLU A 325 -6.72 5.21 -3.58
CA GLU A 325 -7.60 5.71 -2.51
C GLU A 325 -6.83 6.21 -1.29
N PRO A 326 -5.92 5.42 -0.68
CA PRO A 326 -5.18 5.91 0.48
C PRO A 326 -4.16 7.01 0.14
N GLY A 327 -3.86 7.25 -1.13
CA GLY A 327 -2.93 8.29 -1.59
C GLY A 327 -3.30 9.69 -1.07
N THR A 328 -4.59 10.01 -1.01
CA THR A 328 -5.07 11.28 -0.42
C THR A 328 -4.83 11.32 1.09
N GLN A 329 -5.00 10.20 1.80
CA GLN A 329 -4.73 10.10 3.24
C GLN A 329 -3.23 10.18 3.55
N LEU A 330 -2.36 9.62 2.71
CA LEU A 330 -0.91 9.74 2.79
C LEU A 330 -0.46 11.21 2.77
N THR A 331 -1.17 12.05 2.02
CA THR A 331 -0.86 13.48 1.93
C THR A 331 -1.17 14.24 3.21
N MET A 332 -2.17 13.81 3.98
CA MET A 332 -2.58 14.48 5.22
C MET A 332 -1.69 14.12 6.42
N ARG A 333 -1.08 12.93 6.45
CA ARG A 333 -0.32 12.42 7.60
C ARG A 333 1.17 12.78 7.62
N THR A 334 1.79 13.13 6.50
CA THR A 334 3.21 13.50 6.42
C THR A 334 3.59 14.74 7.25
N PHE A 335 2.60 15.51 7.74
CA PHE A 335 2.81 16.69 8.61
C PHE A 335 3.12 16.38 10.06
N HIS A 336 2.78 15.19 10.54
CA HIS A 336 2.86 14.89 11.97
C HIS A 336 4.13 14.14 12.38
N GLN A 337 4.94 13.70 11.42
CA GLN A 337 6.14 12.89 11.64
C GLN A 337 7.46 13.62 11.34
N GLY A 338 7.52 14.94 11.53
CA GLY A 338 8.76 15.70 11.43
C GLY A 338 9.79 15.28 12.50
N GLY A 339 10.34 14.07 12.37
CA GLY A 339 11.48 13.59 13.12
C GLY A 339 12.78 13.90 12.38
N VAL A 340 13.81 14.29 13.13
CA VAL A 340 15.19 14.44 12.61
C VAL A 340 15.64 13.08 12.08
N GLY A 341 15.82 12.98 10.76
CA GLY A 341 16.36 11.78 10.11
C GLY A 341 15.41 11.04 9.14
N SER A 342 14.16 11.49 8.95
CA SER A 342 13.29 10.88 7.94
C SER A 342 13.61 11.40 6.56
N ASP A 343 13.81 10.45 5.67
CA ASP A 343 14.08 10.60 4.24
C ASP A 343 13.29 11.74 3.58
N ILE A 344 13.98 12.61 2.87
CA ILE A 344 13.46 13.81 2.20
C ILE A 344 12.41 13.45 1.13
N THR A 345 12.30 12.17 0.78
CA THR A 345 11.42 11.62 -0.27
C THR A 345 10.32 10.69 0.24
N GLY A 346 9.98 10.73 1.52
CA GLY A 346 8.92 9.87 2.09
C GLY A 346 7.51 10.15 1.53
N GLY A 347 6.62 9.17 1.62
CA GLY A 347 5.21 9.29 1.24
C GLY A 347 4.92 9.19 -0.25
N LEU A 348 3.90 9.91 -0.74
CA LEU A 348 3.41 9.83 -2.12
C LEU A 348 4.48 10.08 -3.20
N PRO A 349 5.43 11.05 -3.04
CA PRO A 349 6.50 11.23 -4.02
C PRO A 349 7.38 9.99 -4.21
N ARG A 350 7.65 9.23 -3.14
CA ARG A 350 8.42 7.97 -3.23
C ARG A 350 7.63 6.89 -3.96
N VAL A 351 6.33 6.76 -3.70
CA VAL A 351 5.46 5.83 -4.43
C VAL A 351 5.44 6.17 -5.92
N GLN A 352 5.34 7.45 -6.27
CA GLN A 352 5.42 7.90 -7.68
C GLN A 352 6.77 7.58 -8.31
N GLU A 353 7.89 7.80 -7.59
CA GLU A 353 9.23 7.48 -8.06
C GLU A 353 9.38 5.98 -8.37
N LEU A 354 8.88 5.10 -7.50
CA LEU A 354 8.92 3.65 -7.67
C LEU A 354 8.07 3.19 -8.87
N PHE A 355 6.81 3.64 -8.97
CA PHE A 355 5.95 3.27 -10.10
C PHE A 355 6.39 3.87 -11.44
N GLU A 356 7.06 5.02 -11.45
CA GLU A 356 7.65 5.57 -12.66
C GLU A 356 9.04 4.98 -12.96
N ALA A 357 9.54 4.07 -12.12
CA ALA A 357 10.87 3.49 -12.22
C ALA A 357 11.97 4.56 -12.44
N ARG A 358 11.90 5.66 -11.68
CA ARG A 358 12.90 6.74 -11.77
C ARG A 358 14.12 6.37 -10.96
N VAL A 359 15.27 6.82 -11.42
CA VAL A 359 16.51 6.74 -10.65
C VAL A 359 16.40 7.62 -9.41
N PRO A 360 16.53 7.09 -8.18
CA PRO A 360 16.40 7.87 -6.96
C PRO A 360 17.53 8.91 -6.84
N LYS A 361 17.20 10.09 -6.29
CA LYS A 361 18.18 11.19 -6.12
C LYS A 361 19.31 10.83 -5.16
N GLY A 362 19.08 9.93 -4.22
CA GLY A 362 20.08 9.39 -3.29
C GLY A 362 20.40 7.93 -3.58
N LYS A 363 20.69 7.60 -4.86
CA LYS A 363 20.98 6.23 -5.29
C LYS A 363 22.07 5.59 -4.44
N ALA A 364 21.73 4.44 -3.85
CA ALA A 364 22.69 3.54 -3.21
C ALA A 364 23.19 2.52 -4.23
N PRO A 365 24.49 2.40 -4.49
CA PRO A 365 25.01 1.34 -5.33
C PRO A 365 24.81 -0.01 -4.66
N ILE A 366 24.58 -1.04 -5.47
CA ILE A 366 24.45 -2.43 -5.04
C ILE A 366 25.66 -3.24 -5.52
N ALA A 367 26.01 -4.27 -4.77
CA ALA A 367 27.09 -5.18 -5.12
C ALA A 367 26.74 -5.99 -6.39
N GLU A 368 27.59 -5.91 -7.42
CA GLU A 368 27.40 -6.66 -8.68
C GLU A 368 27.93 -8.09 -8.58
N VAL A 369 28.82 -8.35 -7.63
CA VAL A 369 29.45 -9.65 -7.38
C VAL A 369 29.45 -9.95 -5.89
N SER A 370 29.46 -11.24 -5.54
CA SER A 370 29.69 -11.67 -4.15
C SER A 370 31.19 -11.77 -3.90
N GLY A 371 31.66 -11.30 -2.75
CA GLY A 371 33.06 -11.33 -2.44
C GLY A 371 33.44 -10.56 -1.18
N THR A 372 34.74 -10.46 -0.95
CA THR A 372 35.33 -9.78 0.22
C THR A 372 35.55 -8.30 -0.10
N VAL A 373 35.15 -7.44 0.84
CA VAL A 373 35.23 -5.98 0.71
C VAL A 373 36.57 -5.46 1.18
N THR A 374 37.17 -4.57 0.40
CA THR A 374 38.25 -3.68 0.82
C THR A 374 37.78 -2.25 0.75
N LEU A 375 37.85 -1.53 1.86
CA LEU A 375 37.38 -0.16 2.00
C LEU A 375 38.58 0.78 2.07
N GLU A 376 38.66 1.73 1.13
CA GLU A 376 39.62 2.82 1.14
C GLU A 376 38.90 4.14 1.41
N GLU A 377 39.49 4.97 2.27
CA GLU A 377 38.94 6.24 2.69
C GLU A 377 39.75 7.40 2.19
N ASP A 378 39.14 8.23 1.34
CA ASP A 378 39.70 9.53 0.93
C ASP A 378 39.01 10.67 1.72
N GLU A 379 39.49 11.90 1.66
CA GLU A 379 38.92 13.04 2.42
C GLU A 379 37.41 13.24 2.19
N LYS A 380 36.91 13.04 0.98
CA LYS A 380 35.51 13.33 0.59
C LYS A 380 34.72 12.13 0.12
N PHE A 381 35.40 11.04 -0.22
CA PHE A 381 34.79 9.89 -0.88
C PHE A 381 35.22 8.58 -0.23
N TRP A 382 34.37 7.57 -0.36
CA TRP A 382 34.71 6.18 -0.13
C TRP A 382 35.05 5.52 -1.47
N THR A 383 36.02 4.64 -1.49
CA THR A 383 36.29 3.68 -2.58
C THR A 383 36.11 2.29 -2.01
N ILE A 384 35.18 1.53 -2.58
CA ILE A 384 34.86 0.16 -2.15
C ILE A 384 35.30 -0.76 -3.27
N THR A 385 36.22 -1.66 -2.98
CA THR A 385 36.69 -2.70 -3.91
C THR A 385 36.13 -4.04 -3.41
N ILE A 386 35.48 -4.80 -4.27
CA ILE A 386 34.99 -6.14 -3.99
C ILE A 386 35.84 -7.12 -4.79
N THR A 387 36.56 -8.00 -4.08
CA THR A 387 37.30 -9.12 -4.66
C THR A 387 36.36 -10.31 -4.77
N PRO A 388 35.98 -10.75 -5.99
CA PRO A 388 35.00 -11.81 -6.19
C PRO A 388 35.51 -13.16 -5.70
N ASP A 389 34.59 -13.99 -5.17
CA ASP A 389 34.86 -15.37 -4.74
C ASP A 389 35.26 -16.29 -5.91
N ASP A 390 34.84 -15.92 -7.15
CA ASP A 390 35.11 -16.67 -8.40
C ASP A 390 36.51 -16.46 -8.93
N GLY A 391 37.33 -15.57 -8.35
CA GLY A 391 38.64 -15.20 -8.82
C GLY A 391 38.65 -14.39 -10.12
N SER A 392 37.55 -13.76 -10.48
CA SER A 392 37.45 -12.79 -11.56
C SER A 392 38.07 -11.43 -11.15
N ASP A 393 38.15 -10.48 -12.09
CA ASP A 393 38.72 -9.16 -11.83
C ASP A 393 37.96 -8.42 -10.71
N ASP A 394 38.70 -7.66 -9.89
CA ASP A 394 38.16 -6.85 -8.80
C ASP A 394 37.18 -5.80 -9.33
N VAL A 395 36.03 -5.67 -8.67
CA VAL A 395 35.04 -4.65 -9.00
C VAL A 395 35.21 -3.45 -8.07
N VAL A 396 35.55 -2.29 -8.65
CA VAL A 396 35.85 -1.06 -7.91
C VAL A 396 34.74 -0.05 -8.05
N TYR A 397 34.18 0.38 -6.91
CA TYR A 397 33.19 1.45 -6.79
C TYR A 397 33.89 2.73 -6.31
N GLU A 398 34.20 3.60 -7.24
CA GLU A 398 34.90 4.87 -6.96
C GLU A 398 33.93 6.00 -6.61
N LYS A 399 34.44 7.01 -5.90
CA LYS A 399 33.78 8.31 -5.63
C LYS A 399 32.43 8.22 -4.93
N LEU A 400 32.28 7.28 -4.01
CA LEU A 400 31.08 7.18 -3.18
C LEU A 400 31.07 8.30 -2.13
N SER A 401 29.99 9.10 -2.11
CA SER A 401 29.93 10.28 -1.24
C SER A 401 29.87 9.93 0.24
N LYS A 402 30.75 10.49 1.07
CA LYS A 402 30.71 10.37 2.54
C LYS A 402 29.48 11.00 3.21
N ARG A 403 28.63 11.72 2.46
CA ARG A 403 27.34 12.21 2.98
C ARG A 403 26.34 11.08 3.21
N GLN A 404 26.49 9.97 2.47
CA GLN A 404 25.75 8.74 2.69
C GLN A 404 26.54 7.84 3.65
N ARG A 405 25.87 7.21 4.59
CA ARG A 405 26.49 6.26 5.51
C ARG A 405 26.71 4.93 4.80
N LEU A 406 27.70 4.18 5.26
CA LEU A 406 27.90 2.79 4.85
C LEU A 406 26.73 1.94 5.34
N HIS A 407 26.32 0.97 4.54
CA HIS A 407 25.21 0.08 4.87
C HIS A 407 25.58 -0.86 6.03
N VAL A 408 24.57 -1.30 6.78
CA VAL A 408 24.73 -2.27 7.88
C VAL A 408 24.54 -3.66 7.32
N VAL A 409 25.54 -4.51 7.44
CA VAL A 409 25.52 -5.90 6.96
C VAL A 409 25.57 -6.89 8.14
N LYS A 410 25.07 -8.09 7.93
CA LYS A 410 25.24 -9.19 8.87
C LYS A 410 26.65 -9.76 8.70
N LYS A 411 27.46 -9.66 9.74
CA LYS A 411 28.82 -10.20 9.80
C LYS A 411 28.83 -11.71 9.95
N ALA A 412 29.98 -12.32 9.65
CA ALA A 412 30.17 -13.76 9.78
C ALA A 412 29.91 -14.31 11.19
N ASP A 413 30.03 -13.47 12.22
CA ASP A 413 29.74 -13.78 13.63
C ASP A 413 28.25 -13.63 14.00
N GLY A 414 27.38 -13.30 13.02
CA GLY A 414 25.94 -13.10 13.21
C GLY A 414 25.56 -11.74 13.79
N SER A 415 26.52 -10.87 14.10
CA SER A 415 26.25 -9.49 14.53
C SER A 415 25.94 -8.59 13.35
N GLU A 416 25.12 -7.57 13.57
CA GLU A 416 24.90 -6.50 12.60
C GLU A 416 25.93 -5.39 12.81
N GLY A 417 26.61 -5.00 11.74
CA GLY A 417 27.61 -3.94 11.80
C GLY A 417 27.79 -3.23 10.47
N VAL A 418 28.32 -2.01 10.52
CA VAL A 418 28.65 -1.23 9.33
C VAL A 418 29.71 -1.97 8.50
N ILE A 419 29.59 -1.92 7.18
CA ILE A 419 30.56 -2.53 6.25
C ILE A 419 31.99 -2.10 6.60
N ALA A 420 32.89 -3.06 6.76
CA ALA A 420 34.30 -2.85 7.04
C ALA A 420 35.17 -3.71 6.12
N THR A 421 36.45 -3.38 6.03
CA THR A 421 37.42 -4.18 5.25
C THR A 421 37.50 -5.61 5.82
N GLY A 422 37.33 -6.60 4.95
CA GLY A 422 37.31 -8.02 5.29
C GLY A 422 35.90 -8.61 5.48
N ASP A 423 34.85 -7.81 5.46
CA ASP A 423 33.48 -8.32 5.49
C ASP A 423 33.12 -8.95 4.13
N HIS A 424 32.32 -10.02 4.17
CA HIS A 424 31.80 -10.68 2.97
C HIS A 424 30.44 -10.10 2.60
N ILE A 425 30.27 -9.69 1.35
CA ILE A 425 29.02 -9.14 0.80
C ILE A 425 28.50 -10.07 -0.28
N THR A 426 27.18 -10.26 -0.30
CA THR A 426 26.49 -11.03 -1.32
C THR A 426 26.02 -10.14 -2.47
N ILE A 427 25.88 -10.73 -3.66
CA ILE A 427 25.37 -10.04 -4.84
C ILE A 427 23.99 -9.41 -4.55
N GLY A 428 23.83 -8.13 -4.89
CA GLY A 428 22.60 -7.38 -4.69
C GLY A 428 22.46 -6.66 -3.34
N GLU A 429 23.40 -6.87 -2.40
CA GLU A 429 23.42 -6.08 -1.16
C GLU A 429 23.82 -4.63 -1.42
N GLN A 430 23.26 -3.72 -0.65
CA GLN A 430 23.57 -2.29 -0.74
C GLN A 430 24.91 -1.98 -0.09
N LEU A 431 25.69 -1.12 -0.72
CA LEU A 431 27.00 -0.67 -0.20
C LEU A 431 26.85 0.57 0.69
N LEU A 432 25.88 1.43 0.39
CA LEU A 432 25.56 2.64 1.13
C LEU A 432 24.12 2.64 1.58
N GLU A 433 23.81 3.40 2.63
CA GLU A 433 22.43 3.69 3.01
C GLU A 433 21.77 4.57 1.93
N GLY A 434 20.56 4.21 1.52
CA GLY A 434 19.79 4.96 0.53
C GLY A 434 18.84 4.06 -0.26
N ALA A 435 18.24 4.62 -1.30
CA ALA A 435 17.33 3.88 -2.15
C ALA A 435 18.08 3.15 -3.26
N ALA A 436 17.84 1.84 -3.42
CA ALA A 436 18.36 1.09 -4.56
C ALA A 436 17.65 1.51 -5.85
N ASP A 437 18.39 1.54 -6.95
CA ASP A 437 17.83 1.79 -8.27
C ASP A 437 17.17 0.50 -8.80
N PRO A 438 15.85 0.48 -9.10
CA PRO A 438 15.19 -0.69 -9.61
C PRO A 438 15.77 -1.23 -10.92
N HIS A 439 16.40 -0.36 -11.73
CA HIS A 439 17.08 -0.77 -12.97
C HIS A 439 18.35 -1.56 -12.69
N ASP A 440 19.13 -1.18 -11.66
CA ASP A 440 20.31 -1.96 -11.26
C ASP A 440 19.89 -3.29 -10.63
N VAL A 441 18.84 -3.31 -9.80
CA VAL A 441 18.30 -4.56 -9.26
C VAL A 441 17.86 -5.50 -10.39
N LEU A 442 17.22 -4.97 -11.45
CA LEU A 442 16.87 -5.78 -12.62
C LEU A 442 18.11 -6.31 -13.35
N ARG A 443 19.14 -5.49 -13.49
CA ARG A 443 20.37 -5.85 -14.20
C ARG A 443 21.18 -6.91 -13.47
N VAL A 444 21.32 -6.77 -12.14
CA VAL A 444 22.18 -7.61 -11.30
C VAL A 444 21.45 -8.85 -10.82
N MET A 445 20.26 -8.69 -10.25
CA MET A 445 19.53 -9.77 -9.58
C MET A 445 18.43 -10.41 -10.44
N GLY A 446 18.07 -9.76 -11.55
CA GLY A 446 17.06 -10.26 -12.49
C GLY A 446 15.60 -9.90 -12.16
N PRO A 447 14.64 -10.34 -13.03
CA PRO A 447 13.26 -9.87 -12.99
C PRO A 447 12.48 -10.31 -11.75
N ARG A 448 12.81 -11.44 -11.14
CA ARG A 448 12.13 -11.90 -9.92
C ARG A 448 12.43 -11.00 -8.73
N GLN A 449 13.69 -10.67 -8.53
CA GLN A 449 14.11 -9.86 -7.39
C GLN A 449 13.63 -8.42 -7.50
N VAL A 450 13.61 -7.84 -8.71
CA VAL A 450 13.06 -6.49 -8.89
C VAL A 450 11.56 -6.44 -8.59
N GLN A 451 10.81 -7.52 -8.88
CA GLN A 451 9.40 -7.63 -8.54
C GLN A 451 9.20 -7.58 -7.02
N VAL A 452 9.94 -8.40 -6.28
CA VAL A 452 9.90 -8.43 -4.81
C VAL A 452 10.35 -7.09 -4.23
N HIS A 453 11.43 -6.53 -4.75
CA HIS A 453 11.95 -5.24 -4.32
C HIS A 453 10.91 -4.13 -4.47
N LEU A 454 10.28 -4.01 -5.65
CA LEU A 454 9.25 -2.98 -5.89
C LEU A 454 8.02 -3.15 -4.98
N VAL A 455 7.56 -4.40 -4.79
CA VAL A 455 6.43 -4.66 -3.89
C VAL A 455 6.77 -4.25 -2.47
N ASN A 456 7.93 -4.66 -1.95
CA ASN A 456 8.37 -4.34 -0.59
C ASN A 456 8.57 -2.84 -0.38
N GLU A 457 9.24 -2.15 -1.31
CA GLU A 457 9.46 -0.70 -1.22
C GLU A 457 8.14 0.10 -1.20
N VAL A 458 7.19 -0.25 -2.08
CA VAL A 458 5.86 0.38 -2.08
C VAL A 458 5.13 0.09 -0.77
N GLN A 459 5.13 -1.16 -0.31
CA GLN A 459 4.51 -1.55 0.95
C GLN A 459 5.11 -0.83 2.16
N ASN A 460 6.44 -0.68 2.20
CA ASN A 460 7.12 0.04 3.28
C ASN A 460 6.60 1.47 3.42
N VAL A 461 6.35 2.16 2.30
CA VAL A 461 5.79 3.52 2.33
C VAL A 461 4.36 3.51 2.89
N TYR A 462 3.50 2.59 2.48
CA TYR A 462 2.12 2.51 2.97
C TYR A 462 2.06 2.05 4.44
N ARG A 463 2.82 1.00 4.80
CA ARG A 463 2.90 0.46 6.16
C ARG A 463 3.43 1.47 7.17
N SER A 464 4.44 2.27 6.81
CA SER A 464 4.97 3.33 7.67
C SER A 464 3.93 4.38 8.04
N GLN A 465 2.85 4.48 7.27
CA GLN A 465 1.73 5.38 7.51
C GLN A 465 0.47 4.69 8.07
N GLY A 466 0.59 3.40 8.39
CA GLY A 466 -0.49 2.60 8.96
C GLY A 466 -1.61 2.28 7.97
N VAL A 467 -1.29 2.23 6.68
CA VAL A 467 -2.21 1.82 5.62
C VAL A 467 -1.87 0.39 5.20
N SER A 468 -2.85 -0.49 5.24
CA SER A 468 -2.73 -1.88 4.81
C SER A 468 -3.30 -2.05 3.41
N ILE A 469 -2.46 -2.45 2.45
CA ILE A 469 -2.84 -2.80 1.09
C ILE A 469 -2.39 -4.24 0.85
N HIS A 470 -3.23 -5.06 0.22
CA HIS A 470 -2.81 -6.42 -0.10
C HIS A 470 -1.78 -6.42 -1.25
N ASP A 471 -0.71 -7.20 -1.11
CA ASP A 471 0.42 -7.23 -2.06
C ASP A 471 0.00 -7.53 -3.49
N LYS A 472 -1.04 -8.37 -3.70
CA LYS A 472 -1.53 -8.71 -5.05
C LYS A 472 -1.92 -7.49 -5.89
N HIS A 473 -2.41 -6.41 -5.28
CA HIS A 473 -2.76 -5.19 -6.00
C HIS A 473 -1.50 -4.49 -6.56
N ILE A 474 -0.43 -4.47 -5.77
CA ILE A 474 0.86 -3.92 -6.22
C ILE A 474 1.48 -4.84 -7.26
N GLU A 475 1.39 -6.16 -7.08
CA GLU A 475 1.89 -7.16 -8.03
C GLU A 475 1.25 -7.03 -9.42
N VAL A 476 -0.06 -6.71 -9.50
CA VAL A 476 -0.74 -6.44 -10.77
C VAL A 476 -0.05 -5.30 -11.53
N ILE A 477 0.24 -4.20 -10.86
CA ILE A 477 0.92 -3.06 -11.48
C ILE A 477 2.36 -3.40 -11.87
N VAL A 478 3.12 -4.03 -10.97
CA VAL A 478 4.52 -4.43 -11.22
C VAL A 478 4.61 -5.42 -12.39
N ARG A 479 3.63 -6.32 -12.54
CA ARG A 479 3.55 -7.21 -13.71
C ARG A 479 3.45 -6.41 -15.02
N GLN A 480 2.64 -5.35 -15.05
CA GLN A 480 2.50 -4.51 -16.24
C GLN A 480 3.78 -3.71 -16.54
N MET A 481 4.52 -3.30 -15.51
CA MET A 481 5.81 -2.61 -15.67
C MET A 481 6.90 -3.51 -16.31
N LEU A 482 6.82 -4.83 -16.16
CA LEU A 482 7.78 -5.82 -16.65
C LEU A 482 7.24 -6.66 -17.83
N ARG A 483 6.19 -6.19 -18.49
CA ARG A 483 5.51 -6.93 -19.57
C ARG A 483 6.33 -7.00 -20.86
N ARG A 484 7.25 -6.07 -21.09
CA ARG A 484 7.99 -5.91 -22.34
C ARG A 484 9.43 -6.43 -22.27
N VAL A 485 9.90 -6.90 -23.43
CA VAL A 485 11.27 -7.39 -23.66
C VAL A 485 11.84 -6.62 -24.84
N THR A 486 13.10 -6.15 -24.72
CA THR A 486 13.85 -5.59 -25.85
C THR A 486 14.59 -6.71 -26.54
N ILE A 487 14.42 -6.81 -27.85
CA ILE A 487 15.13 -7.79 -28.68
C ILE A 487 16.59 -7.33 -28.87
N ILE A 488 17.53 -8.21 -28.54
CA ILE A 488 18.98 -7.99 -28.78
C ILE A 488 19.40 -8.64 -30.09
N ASP A 489 19.04 -9.90 -30.29
CA ASP A 489 19.33 -10.68 -31.50
C ASP A 489 18.02 -11.32 -31.98
N SER A 490 17.72 -11.15 -33.26
CA SER A 490 16.49 -11.69 -33.88
C SER A 490 16.54 -13.20 -34.09
N GLY A 491 17.71 -13.82 -34.13
CA GLY A 491 17.82 -15.24 -34.49
C GLY A 491 17.14 -15.55 -35.82
N SER A 492 16.28 -16.59 -35.84
CA SER A 492 15.46 -16.98 -37.01
C SER A 492 14.04 -16.41 -36.94
N THR A 493 13.76 -15.44 -36.04
CA THR A 493 12.44 -14.82 -35.89
C THR A 493 12.30 -13.57 -36.77
N GLU A 494 11.07 -13.10 -36.98
CA GLU A 494 10.76 -11.86 -37.71
C GLU A 494 10.94 -10.59 -36.83
N PHE A 495 11.40 -10.72 -35.60
CA PHE A 495 11.58 -9.58 -34.71
C PHE A 495 12.75 -8.69 -35.16
N LEU A 496 12.59 -7.39 -35.02
CA LEU A 496 13.63 -6.43 -35.31
C LEU A 496 14.52 -6.22 -34.07
N PRO A 497 15.86 -6.23 -34.20
CA PRO A 497 16.76 -5.86 -33.10
C PRO A 497 16.44 -4.46 -32.56
N GLY A 498 16.40 -4.32 -31.24
CA GLY A 498 16.03 -3.06 -30.54
C GLY A 498 14.53 -2.81 -30.41
N SER A 499 13.67 -3.63 -31.01
CA SER A 499 12.22 -3.49 -30.83
C SER A 499 11.75 -3.95 -29.44
N LEU A 500 10.66 -3.36 -28.97
CA LEU A 500 9.97 -3.75 -27.73
C LEU A 500 8.81 -4.67 -28.07
N VAL A 501 8.88 -5.92 -27.60
CA VAL A 501 7.88 -6.96 -27.86
C VAL A 501 7.25 -7.40 -26.53
N GLU A 502 6.00 -7.84 -26.55
CA GLU A 502 5.37 -8.43 -25.38
C GLU A 502 6.00 -9.77 -25.00
N ARG A 503 6.25 -9.97 -23.72
CA ARG A 503 6.89 -11.20 -23.22
C ARG A 503 6.13 -12.47 -23.60
N PRO A 504 4.78 -12.57 -23.51
CA PRO A 504 4.05 -13.76 -23.93
C PRO A 504 4.20 -14.07 -25.43
N GLU A 505 4.22 -13.04 -26.28
CA GLU A 505 4.43 -13.16 -27.72
C GLU A 505 5.85 -13.62 -28.02
N PHE A 506 6.86 -12.98 -27.43
CA PHE A 506 8.26 -13.38 -27.54
C PHE A 506 8.50 -14.84 -27.15
N GLU A 507 7.94 -15.28 -26.01
CA GLU A 507 8.05 -16.67 -25.56
C GLU A 507 7.28 -17.66 -26.48
N ALA A 508 6.17 -17.25 -27.06
CA ALA A 508 5.38 -18.09 -27.98
C ALA A 508 6.10 -18.27 -29.31
N THR A 509 6.61 -17.18 -29.89
CA THR A 509 7.35 -17.21 -31.16
C THR A 509 8.64 -17.99 -31.01
N ASN A 510 9.42 -17.79 -29.94
CA ASN A 510 10.62 -18.58 -29.68
C ASN A 510 10.32 -20.07 -29.53
N ARG A 511 9.21 -20.45 -28.87
CA ARG A 511 8.79 -21.85 -28.77
C ARG A 511 8.43 -22.45 -30.14
N ALA A 512 7.81 -21.67 -31.03
CA ALA A 512 7.51 -22.10 -32.38
C ALA A 512 8.80 -22.34 -33.20
N VAL A 513 9.70 -21.34 -33.20
CA VAL A 513 10.98 -21.43 -33.91
C VAL A 513 11.85 -22.60 -33.42
N VAL A 514 11.91 -22.85 -32.11
CA VAL A 514 12.64 -23.98 -31.54
C VAL A 514 12.02 -25.34 -32.00
N ARG A 515 10.68 -25.45 -32.11
CA ARG A 515 10.03 -26.65 -32.64
C ARG A 515 10.36 -26.90 -34.11
N GLU A 516 10.59 -25.82 -34.87
CA GLU A 516 11.01 -25.86 -36.28
C GLU A 516 12.52 -26.07 -36.45
N GLY A 517 13.27 -26.14 -35.34
CA GLY A 517 14.73 -26.32 -35.35
C GLY A 517 15.53 -25.07 -35.66
N GLY A 518 14.89 -23.88 -35.64
CA GLY A 518 15.54 -22.58 -35.83
C GLY A 518 16.22 -22.06 -34.56
N ARG A 519 16.99 -20.97 -34.71
CA ARG A 519 17.63 -20.26 -33.60
C ARG A 519 16.63 -19.29 -32.96
N PRO A 520 16.34 -19.38 -31.65
CA PRO A 520 15.44 -18.46 -30.97
C PRO A 520 16.03 -17.05 -30.89
N ALA A 521 15.17 -16.04 -30.85
CA ALA A 521 15.56 -14.68 -30.58
C ALA A 521 16.08 -14.50 -29.14
N ALA A 522 17.09 -13.66 -28.95
CA ALA A 522 17.58 -13.25 -27.64
C ALA A 522 16.99 -11.89 -27.26
N GLY A 523 16.45 -11.78 -26.04
CA GLY A 523 15.85 -10.55 -25.54
C GLY A 523 16.17 -10.30 -24.08
N ARG A 524 16.15 -9.04 -23.69
CA ARG A 524 16.39 -8.58 -22.32
C ARG A 524 15.10 -7.98 -21.75
N PRO A 525 14.64 -8.42 -20.56
CA PRO A 525 13.49 -7.80 -19.90
C PRO A 525 13.78 -6.34 -19.58
N VAL A 526 12.79 -5.49 -19.75
CA VAL A 526 12.89 -4.04 -19.51
C VAL A 526 11.88 -3.64 -18.45
N LEU A 527 12.33 -2.87 -17.46
CA LEU A 527 11.46 -2.21 -16.49
C LEU A 527 11.02 -0.87 -17.07
N MET A 528 9.70 -0.68 -17.18
CA MET A 528 9.11 0.56 -17.67
C MET A 528 8.30 1.22 -16.56
N GLY A 529 8.41 2.55 -16.42
CA GLY A 529 7.48 3.31 -15.60
C GLY A 529 6.04 3.21 -16.12
N ILE A 530 5.07 3.38 -15.23
CA ILE A 530 3.63 3.23 -15.56
C ILE A 530 3.18 4.13 -16.71
N THR A 531 3.67 5.37 -16.79
CA THR A 531 3.37 6.29 -17.89
C THR A 531 3.88 5.74 -19.22
N LYS A 532 5.12 5.26 -19.27
CA LYS A 532 5.71 4.68 -20.49
C LYS A 532 5.03 3.36 -20.87
N ALA A 533 4.67 2.53 -19.89
CA ALA A 533 3.96 1.28 -20.11
C ALA A 533 2.56 1.52 -20.69
N SER A 534 1.83 2.53 -20.22
CA SER A 534 0.51 2.90 -20.75
C SER A 534 0.55 3.40 -22.21
N LEU A 535 1.64 4.10 -22.60
CA LEU A 535 1.84 4.55 -23.98
C LEU A 535 2.35 3.43 -24.91
N ALA A 536 3.04 2.45 -24.37
CA ALA A 536 3.58 1.30 -25.11
C ALA A 536 2.59 0.15 -25.25
N THR A 537 1.32 0.33 -24.89
CA THR A 537 0.26 -0.70 -25.06
C THR A 537 -0.02 -1.01 -26.53
N ASP A 538 -0.53 -2.21 -26.81
CA ASP A 538 -0.90 -2.61 -28.17
C ASP A 538 -2.16 -1.88 -28.68
N SER A 539 -3.07 -1.48 -27.77
CA SER A 539 -4.22 -0.67 -28.09
C SER A 539 -3.82 0.79 -28.30
N TRP A 540 -3.78 1.23 -29.55
CA TRP A 540 -3.52 2.63 -29.88
C TRP A 540 -4.66 3.57 -29.48
N LEU A 541 -5.92 3.10 -29.43
CA LEU A 541 -7.06 3.87 -28.92
C LEU A 541 -6.88 4.21 -27.44
N SER A 542 -6.51 3.23 -26.64
CA SER A 542 -6.24 3.43 -25.22
C SER A 542 -5.07 4.40 -25.00
N ALA A 543 -3.96 4.21 -25.70
CA ALA A 543 -2.80 5.09 -25.60
C ALA A 543 -3.12 6.54 -26.02
N ALA A 544 -3.85 6.74 -27.13
CA ALA A 544 -4.24 8.06 -27.62
C ALA A 544 -5.16 8.81 -26.65
N SER A 545 -6.01 8.10 -25.92
CA SER A 545 -6.91 8.71 -24.93
C SER A 545 -6.19 9.08 -23.62
N PHE A 546 -4.98 8.59 -23.41
CA PHE A 546 -4.19 8.85 -22.20
C PHE A 546 -3.37 10.14 -22.32
N GLN A 547 -2.38 10.15 -23.19
CA GLN A 547 -1.48 11.30 -23.45
C GLN A 547 -0.93 11.26 -24.88
N GLU A 548 -0.35 12.37 -25.33
CA GLU A 548 0.33 12.47 -26.64
C GLU A 548 -0.54 12.01 -27.83
N THR A 549 -1.81 12.40 -27.81
CA THR A 549 -2.85 11.93 -28.77
C THR A 549 -2.40 12.02 -30.22
N THR A 550 -1.87 13.17 -30.65
CA THR A 550 -1.44 13.38 -32.03
C THR A 550 -0.31 12.44 -32.44
N ARG A 551 0.69 12.27 -31.59
CA ARG A 551 1.84 11.37 -31.85
C ARG A 551 1.39 9.92 -31.97
N VAL A 552 0.56 9.44 -31.03
CA VAL A 552 0.05 8.06 -31.04
C VAL A 552 -0.80 7.78 -32.28
N LEU A 553 -1.71 8.68 -32.64
CA LEU A 553 -2.55 8.54 -33.83
C LEU A 553 -1.73 8.55 -35.12
N THR A 554 -0.72 9.41 -35.21
CA THR A 554 0.19 9.48 -36.37
C THR A 554 0.97 8.18 -36.53
N ASP A 555 1.56 7.67 -35.43
CA ASP A 555 2.32 6.41 -35.44
C ASP A 555 1.41 5.22 -35.81
N ALA A 556 0.19 5.18 -35.28
CA ALA A 556 -0.78 4.12 -35.61
C ALA A 556 -1.19 4.15 -37.09
N ALA A 557 -1.39 5.34 -37.66
CA ALA A 557 -1.76 5.51 -39.06
C ALA A 557 -0.59 5.12 -40.00
N ILE A 558 0.64 5.57 -39.71
CA ILE A 558 1.83 5.22 -40.50
C ILE A 558 2.09 3.72 -40.52
N ASN A 559 1.96 3.07 -39.37
CA ASN A 559 2.23 1.64 -39.21
C ASN A 559 1.00 0.75 -39.50
N SER A 560 -0.13 1.31 -39.94
CA SER A 560 -1.39 0.58 -40.22
C SER A 560 -1.82 -0.34 -39.07
N ARG A 561 -1.70 0.15 -37.83
CA ARG A 561 -1.98 -0.66 -36.62
C ARG A 561 -3.47 -0.93 -36.48
N VAL A 562 -3.80 -2.18 -36.15
CA VAL A 562 -5.18 -2.63 -35.85
C VAL A 562 -5.34 -2.74 -34.34
N ASP A 563 -6.44 -2.18 -33.81
CA ASP A 563 -6.81 -2.33 -32.40
C ASP A 563 -7.80 -3.49 -32.25
N HIS A 564 -7.47 -4.47 -31.43
CA HIS A 564 -8.29 -5.67 -31.23
C HIS A 564 -9.38 -5.52 -30.17
N LEU A 565 -9.51 -4.34 -29.54
CA LEU A 565 -10.54 -4.00 -28.56
C LEU A 565 -10.60 -5.00 -27.36
N VAL A 566 -9.43 -5.38 -26.86
CA VAL A 566 -9.29 -6.39 -25.80
C VAL A 566 -9.53 -5.83 -24.41
N GLY A 567 -9.20 -4.55 -24.17
CA GLY A 567 -9.29 -3.86 -22.89
C GLY A 567 -10.66 -3.21 -22.65
N LEU A 568 -10.76 -2.49 -21.55
CA LEU A 568 -12.01 -1.81 -21.16
C LEU A 568 -12.20 -0.49 -21.91
N LYS A 569 -11.17 0.33 -21.93
CA LYS A 569 -11.23 1.74 -22.36
C LYS A 569 -11.56 1.89 -23.83
N GLU A 570 -10.96 1.11 -24.71
CA GLU A 570 -11.23 1.10 -26.14
C GLU A 570 -12.68 0.70 -26.45
N ASN A 571 -13.24 -0.26 -25.73
CA ASN A 571 -14.64 -0.62 -25.88
C ASN A 571 -15.59 0.48 -25.41
N VAL A 572 -15.26 1.16 -24.31
CA VAL A 572 -16.02 2.32 -23.81
C VAL A 572 -16.00 3.47 -24.82
N ILE A 573 -14.83 3.76 -25.43
CA ILE A 573 -14.70 4.84 -26.43
C ILE A 573 -15.59 4.58 -27.64
N ILE A 574 -15.67 3.32 -28.11
CA ILE A 574 -16.47 2.94 -29.29
C ILE A 574 -17.95 2.74 -28.93
N GLY A 575 -18.32 2.69 -27.65
CA GLY A 575 -19.69 2.43 -27.21
C GLY A 575 -20.10 0.95 -27.25
N LYS A 576 -19.13 0.03 -27.20
CA LYS A 576 -19.39 -1.40 -27.08
C LYS A 576 -19.42 -1.84 -25.61
N LEU A 577 -20.06 -2.97 -25.33
CA LEU A 577 -20.01 -3.59 -24.01
C LEU A 577 -18.57 -3.93 -23.64
N ILE A 578 -18.19 -3.64 -22.39
CA ILE A 578 -16.86 -3.94 -21.89
C ILE A 578 -16.67 -5.45 -21.72
N PRO A 579 -15.47 -6.01 -21.95
CA PRO A 579 -15.19 -7.43 -21.78
C PRO A 579 -14.97 -7.79 -20.29
N ALA A 580 -15.80 -7.25 -19.39
CA ALA A 580 -15.76 -7.46 -17.94
C ALA A 580 -17.17 -7.45 -17.35
N GLY A 581 -17.35 -8.09 -16.19
CA GLY A 581 -18.65 -8.18 -15.52
C GLY A 581 -19.70 -8.84 -16.42
N THR A 582 -20.88 -8.23 -16.51
CA THR A 582 -22.01 -8.74 -17.33
C THR A 582 -21.80 -8.59 -18.84
N GLY A 583 -20.79 -7.82 -19.28
CA GLY A 583 -20.46 -7.63 -20.70
C GLY A 583 -19.70 -8.81 -21.34
N ILE A 584 -19.33 -9.85 -20.58
CA ILE A 584 -18.66 -11.03 -21.08
C ILE A 584 -19.64 -11.87 -21.91
N ALA A 585 -19.14 -12.54 -22.96
CA ALA A 585 -19.93 -13.41 -23.82
C ALA A 585 -20.75 -14.46 -23.03
N ARG A 586 -20.20 -14.99 -21.95
CA ARG A 586 -20.86 -15.97 -21.06
C ARG A 586 -22.23 -15.50 -20.55
N TYR A 587 -22.40 -14.18 -20.31
CA TYR A 587 -23.65 -13.62 -19.77
C TYR A 587 -24.62 -13.15 -20.85
N ARG A 588 -24.21 -13.07 -22.13
CA ARG A 588 -25.09 -12.65 -23.22
C ARG A 588 -26.16 -13.68 -23.56
N ASP A 589 -25.87 -14.95 -23.29
CA ASP A 589 -26.76 -16.06 -23.63
C ASP A 589 -27.62 -16.52 -22.43
N ILE A 590 -27.55 -15.78 -21.30
CA ILE A 590 -28.31 -16.11 -20.09
C ILE A 590 -29.61 -15.31 -20.07
N GLU A 591 -30.75 -16.01 -20.22
CA GLU A 591 -32.07 -15.43 -19.93
C GLU A 591 -32.37 -15.52 -18.44
N VAL A 592 -32.59 -14.39 -17.80
CA VAL A 592 -33.02 -14.34 -16.41
C VAL A 592 -34.56 -14.36 -16.40
N ARG A 593 -35.13 -15.49 -15.92
CA ARG A 593 -36.58 -15.60 -15.71
C ARG A 593 -36.85 -15.61 -14.20
N PRO A 594 -37.78 -14.77 -13.71
CA PRO A 594 -38.17 -14.83 -12.31
C PRO A 594 -38.77 -16.20 -11.99
N THR A 595 -38.48 -16.75 -10.82
CA THR A 595 -39.16 -17.96 -10.33
C THR A 595 -40.64 -17.68 -10.14
N GLU A 596 -41.47 -18.72 -10.25
CA GLU A 596 -42.94 -18.56 -10.02
C GLU A 596 -43.23 -17.96 -8.64
N GLU A 597 -42.46 -18.30 -7.62
CA GLU A 597 -42.55 -17.75 -6.28
C GLU A 597 -42.22 -16.25 -6.22
N ALA A 598 -41.12 -15.83 -6.90
CA ALA A 598 -40.74 -14.43 -6.99
C ALA A 598 -41.75 -13.62 -7.79
N ARG A 599 -42.32 -14.21 -8.85
CA ARG A 599 -43.38 -13.63 -9.65
C ARG A 599 -44.65 -13.47 -8.83
N ALA A 600 -45.07 -14.53 -8.08
CA ALA A 600 -46.20 -14.49 -7.17
C ALA A 600 -45.98 -13.46 -6.04
N ALA A 601 -44.77 -13.34 -5.50
CA ALA A 601 -44.44 -12.36 -4.48
C ALA A 601 -44.47 -10.90 -4.99
N ALA A 602 -44.04 -10.68 -6.25
CA ALA A 602 -44.10 -9.36 -6.87
C ALA A 602 -45.52 -8.90 -7.19
N TYR A 603 -46.45 -9.85 -7.45
CA TYR A 603 -47.88 -9.59 -7.67
C TYR A 603 -48.74 -9.80 -6.41
N ALA A 604 -48.16 -10.23 -5.29
CA ALA A 604 -48.86 -10.28 -4.03
C ALA A 604 -49.13 -8.87 -3.52
N VAL A 605 -50.34 -8.42 -3.65
CA VAL A 605 -50.77 -7.17 -3.02
C VAL A 605 -50.52 -7.30 -1.53
N PRO A 606 -49.81 -6.36 -0.88
CA PRO A 606 -49.59 -6.41 0.55
C PRO A 606 -50.94 -6.34 1.30
N THR A 607 -51.44 -7.46 1.79
CA THR A 607 -52.68 -7.54 2.59
C THR A 607 -52.45 -7.09 4.02
N GLY A 608 -51.61 -6.08 4.28
CA GLY A 608 -51.23 -5.68 5.62
C GLY A 608 -50.78 -4.23 5.75
N PHE A 609 -51.37 -3.32 5.00
CA PHE A 609 -51.34 -1.91 5.39
C PHE A 609 -52.51 -1.62 6.30
N ASP A 610 -52.22 -1.46 7.57
CA ASP A 610 -53.11 -0.90 8.57
C ASP A 610 -53.48 0.51 8.10
N ASP A 611 -54.79 0.80 8.03
CA ASP A 611 -55.43 1.98 7.43
C ASP A 611 -55.10 3.33 8.11
N GLY A 612 -53.84 3.54 8.54
CA GLY A 612 -53.51 4.66 9.43
C GLY A 612 -52.65 5.79 8.89
N PHE A 613 -52.00 5.71 7.72
CA PHE A 613 -50.98 6.73 7.44
C PHE A 613 -50.86 7.30 6.01
N TYR A 614 -51.67 6.87 5.05
CA TYR A 614 -51.73 7.54 3.73
C TYR A 614 -53.19 7.78 3.33
N GLY A 615 -53.53 9.02 3.02
CA GLY A 615 -54.82 9.40 2.48
C GLY A 615 -55.02 8.84 1.06
N PRO A 616 -56.29 8.86 0.57
CA PRO A 616 -56.65 8.22 -0.70
C PRO A 616 -56.04 8.85 -1.97
N ASP A 617 -55.13 9.82 -1.86
CA ASP A 617 -54.64 10.59 -3.00
C ASP A 617 -53.25 10.14 -3.53
N ASP A 618 -52.59 9.12 -2.93
CA ASP A 618 -51.23 8.72 -3.31
C ASP A 618 -51.10 7.38 -4.07
N ALA A 619 -52.20 6.82 -4.54
CA ALA A 619 -52.18 5.67 -5.44
C ALA A 619 -52.01 6.15 -6.89
N PHE A 620 -50.96 5.71 -7.57
CA PHE A 620 -50.84 5.83 -9.03
C PHE A 620 -51.98 5.01 -9.67
N ILE A 621 -53.09 5.67 -9.90
CA ILE A 621 -54.25 5.15 -10.60
C ILE A 621 -54.26 5.91 -11.94
N ASP A 622 -54.43 5.19 -13.07
CA ASP A 622 -54.62 5.85 -14.36
C ASP A 622 -55.97 6.63 -14.34
N GLU A 623 -56.16 7.50 -15.34
CA GLU A 623 -57.39 8.32 -15.45
C GLU A 623 -58.69 7.50 -15.52
N THR A 624 -58.62 6.17 -15.60
CA THR A 624 -59.76 5.24 -15.66
C THR A 624 -59.98 4.46 -14.36
N GLY A 625 -59.07 4.59 -13.34
CA GLY A 625 -59.21 3.93 -12.05
C GLY A 625 -58.84 2.45 -12.00
N ALA A 626 -58.10 1.94 -13.00
CA ALA A 626 -57.64 0.56 -13.07
C ALA A 626 -56.13 0.51 -12.80
N ALA A 627 -55.65 -0.52 -12.03
CA ALA A 627 -54.24 -0.79 -11.86
C ALA A 627 -53.62 -1.21 -13.19
N VAL A 628 -52.62 -0.45 -13.65
CA VAL A 628 -51.92 -0.74 -14.91
C VAL A 628 -51.01 -1.97 -14.72
N PRO A 629 -51.16 -3.03 -15.54
CA PRO A 629 -50.26 -4.17 -15.51
C PRO A 629 -48.82 -3.75 -15.96
N LEU A 630 -47.81 -4.27 -15.31
CA LEU A 630 -46.40 -3.99 -15.61
C LEU A 630 -45.96 -4.44 -17.01
N ASP A 631 -46.76 -5.23 -17.70
CA ASP A 631 -46.49 -5.71 -19.07
C ASP A 631 -46.66 -4.62 -20.17
N ASP A 632 -47.27 -3.47 -19.83
CA ASP A 632 -47.43 -2.33 -20.76
C ASP A 632 -46.40 -1.20 -20.60
N PHE A 633 -45.40 -1.39 -19.75
CA PHE A 633 -44.26 -0.46 -19.69
C PHE A 633 -43.25 -0.80 -20.80
N ASP A 634 -43.33 -0.09 -21.87
CA ASP A 634 -42.34 -0.06 -22.94
C ASP A 634 -41.07 0.63 -22.41
N PHE A 635 -40.10 -0.14 -21.95
CA PHE A 635 -38.74 0.36 -21.71
C PHE A 635 -38.10 0.49 -23.09
N GLY A 636 -38.27 1.67 -23.69
CA GLY A 636 -37.69 2.00 -24.99
C GLY A 636 -36.23 1.53 -25.12
N GLU A 637 -35.90 0.99 -26.31
CA GLU A 637 -34.63 0.41 -26.77
C GLU A 637 -33.38 1.23 -26.41
#